data_d7bbe35758cfe46405639a6d0ef6c5ae
#
_entry.id   d7bbe35758cfe46405639a6d0ef6c5ae
#
_cell.length_a   1.000
_cell.length_b   1.000
_cell.length_c   1.000
_cell.angle_alpha   90.00
_cell.angle_beta   90.00
_cell.angle_gamma   90.00
#
_symmetry.space_group_name_H-M   'P 1'
#
loop_
_entity.id
_entity.type
_entity.pdbx_description
1 polymer ?
#
loop_
_entity_poly.entity_id
_entity_poly.type
_entity_poly.pdbx_seq_one_letter_code
_entity_poly.pdbx_strand_id
1 'polypeptide(L)'
;MNGTQKAFFEEKERSLGVRLNDVQTQAVLQTNGPLLLLASPGSGKTTTIIMRIGYMIEALGVNPSRIKAVTFSKASAGDMKARFAKFFPHLPPVDFSTIHSLAFQVVRQTLERQGISYGIIEESDKPGVVSKKRVLREIYEQLNGSKITEDQLDELLTYITFIKNKMLPEQEWAIAEVKVPKKVEILQRYEEYKRTGSDRLLIDFDDMLLMANDIFTKNREVLAQYRRRYDYYLTDESQDTSPVQHALIAKLVAVHQNLCVVADEDQAIYSWRGAEPDYLLNFRKIYPEAQVLLMTQNYRSSATIVEPANIFIQRNKKRYNKQMFTENPAAEPISFKILENYNLQAKYIVDQLKNLSKRGSTAILYRNNTSAIPLMDAFDRAGLPFYMKDSTIRFFTHWVVEDIMNFMRLAYNTKNITIFEKVYRKMNAYITPTQMKALQNLPEDGCVFTQLLEHVELKDYQPEYIKRIRKTYDSIQFDKTTPTAMLEHIRFDFGYERTLKKMSETLGFNYENLLDIVDVLGLIARHTPTMTEFAGRLKQLENLARSSHMDNELNAITLTTLHSSKGLEFDRVYLIDLIEGILPSEVEEEIEEETRLFYVGITRAIRHLELISYSKRFKTSVVPSIFMKALKQIVSPQELPKKAPKSPKKALKQYRNERTITTESALIVGSKVKHVILGEGEILAVTSSTIELSFASGIKQFLTDTCLQQGYLETMED
;
A
#
# COMPACT_ATOMS: atom_id res chain seq x y z
N MET A 1 -34.02 -18.79 -24.36
CA MET A 1 -33.59 -17.83 -25.41
C MET A 1 -34.55 -17.95 -26.60
N ASN A 2 -34.95 -16.81 -27.18
CA ASN A 2 -35.72 -16.79 -28.44
C ASN A 2 -34.76 -16.90 -29.64
N GLY A 3 -35.32 -17.01 -30.90
CA GLY A 3 -34.50 -17.22 -32.10
C GLY A 3 -33.45 -16.13 -32.35
N THR A 4 -33.79 -14.86 -32.11
CA THR A 4 -32.87 -13.71 -32.28
C THR A 4 -31.73 -13.75 -31.25
N GLN A 5 -32.04 -14.10 -30.03
CA GLN A 5 -31.01 -14.26 -28.96
C GLN A 5 -30.03 -15.36 -29.32
N LYS A 6 -30.54 -16.52 -29.77
CA LYS A 6 -29.69 -17.66 -30.15
C LYS A 6 -28.79 -17.28 -31.33
N ALA A 7 -29.35 -16.65 -32.37
CA ALA A 7 -28.62 -16.20 -33.55
C ALA A 7 -27.47 -15.24 -33.20
N PHE A 8 -27.68 -14.31 -32.26
CA PHE A 8 -26.63 -13.39 -31.81
C PHE A 8 -25.43 -14.15 -31.21
N PHE A 9 -25.66 -15.07 -30.25
CA PHE A 9 -24.56 -15.80 -29.62
C PHE A 9 -23.85 -16.77 -30.60
N GLU A 10 -24.58 -17.46 -31.46
CA GLU A 10 -23.99 -18.36 -32.48
C GLU A 10 -23.14 -17.57 -33.49
N GLU A 11 -23.57 -16.37 -33.85
CA GLU A 11 -22.79 -15.50 -34.74
C GLU A 11 -21.51 -15.04 -34.07
N LYS A 12 -21.56 -14.61 -32.77
CA LYS A 12 -20.37 -14.17 -32.05
C LYS A 12 -19.41 -15.32 -31.71
N GLU A 13 -19.91 -16.51 -31.47
CA GLU A 13 -19.06 -17.71 -31.33
C GLU A 13 -18.32 -18.00 -32.65
N ARG A 14 -19.00 -17.90 -33.80
CA ARG A 14 -18.40 -18.12 -35.12
C ARG A 14 -17.41 -17.03 -35.52
N SER A 15 -17.76 -15.75 -35.32
CA SER A 15 -16.97 -14.62 -35.83
C SER A 15 -15.81 -14.24 -34.91
N LEU A 16 -15.98 -14.41 -33.57
CA LEU A 16 -15.03 -13.95 -32.54
C LEU A 16 -14.39 -15.10 -31.77
N GLY A 17 -14.91 -16.33 -31.88
CA GLY A 17 -14.51 -17.45 -31.04
C GLY A 17 -14.91 -17.27 -29.54
N VAL A 18 -15.87 -16.37 -29.26
CA VAL A 18 -16.31 -16.07 -27.90
C VAL A 18 -17.56 -16.87 -27.57
N ARG A 19 -17.39 -17.86 -26.70
CA ARG A 19 -18.49 -18.65 -26.14
C ARG A 19 -18.74 -18.25 -24.71
N LEU A 20 -19.94 -17.80 -24.40
CA LEU A 20 -20.35 -17.44 -23.06
C LEU A 20 -20.97 -18.64 -22.34
N ASN A 21 -20.70 -18.78 -21.04
CA ASN A 21 -21.42 -19.73 -20.20
C ASN A 21 -22.83 -19.22 -19.85
N ASP A 22 -23.62 -20.04 -19.15
CA ASP A 22 -25.03 -19.73 -18.85
C ASP A 22 -25.19 -18.45 -18.05
N VAL A 23 -24.33 -18.23 -17.03
CA VAL A 23 -24.38 -17.02 -16.19
C VAL A 23 -23.98 -15.77 -16.99
N GLN A 24 -22.95 -15.86 -17.80
CA GLN A 24 -22.55 -14.76 -18.69
C GLN A 24 -23.65 -14.46 -19.71
N THR A 25 -24.25 -15.47 -20.27
CA THR A 25 -25.38 -15.36 -21.21
C THR A 25 -26.56 -14.67 -20.51
N GLN A 26 -26.92 -15.10 -19.30
CA GLN A 26 -27.97 -14.46 -18.50
C GLN A 26 -27.64 -12.99 -18.23
N ALA A 27 -26.37 -12.67 -17.88
CA ALA A 27 -25.93 -11.31 -17.65
C ALA A 27 -26.04 -10.43 -18.91
N VAL A 28 -25.78 -10.98 -20.09
CA VAL A 28 -25.94 -10.27 -21.38
C VAL A 28 -27.41 -10.01 -21.67
N LEU A 29 -28.30 -10.95 -21.41
CA LEU A 29 -29.73 -10.87 -21.72
C LEU A 29 -30.52 -9.99 -20.75
N GLN A 30 -30.10 -9.86 -19.50
CA GLN A 30 -30.76 -9.07 -18.45
C GLN A 30 -30.45 -7.57 -18.64
N THR A 31 -31.10 -6.91 -19.60
CA THR A 31 -30.78 -5.53 -19.99
C THR A 31 -31.48 -4.47 -19.14
N ASN A 32 -32.65 -4.75 -18.59
CA ASN A 32 -33.45 -3.81 -17.81
C ASN A 32 -33.37 -4.08 -16.31
N GLY A 33 -33.48 -3.01 -15.53
CA GLY A 33 -33.41 -3.05 -14.07
C GLY A 33 -31.98 -3.18 -13.51
N PRO A 34 -31.83 -3.16 -12.17
CA PRO A 34 -30.52 -3.24 -11.54
C PRO A 34 -29.99 -4.68 -11.54
N LEU A 35 -28.74 -4.84 -11.97
CA LEU A 35 -28.00 -6.10 -12.03
C LEU A 35 -26.69 -5.92 -11.27
N LEU A 36 -26.42 -6.77 -10.29
CA LEU A 36 -25.11 -6.96 -9.69
C LEU A 36 -24.48 -8.24 -10.22
N LEU A 37 -23.38 -8.11 -10.96
CA LEU A 37 -22.60 -9.21 -11.50
C LEU A 37 -21.31 -9.37 -10.66
N LEU A 38 -21.32 -10.32 -9.75
CA LEU A 38 -20.17 -10.65 -8.90
C LEU A 38 -19.28 -11.65 -9.63
N ALA A 39 -18.10 -11.21 -9.98
CA ALA A 39 -17.26 -11.88 -10.94
C ALA A 39 -15.88 -12.20 -10.37
N SER A 40 -15.61 -13.47 -10.12
CA SER A 40 -14.31 -13.94 -9.65
C SER A 40 -13.15 -13.59 -10.60
N PRO A 41 -11.89 -13.60 -10.15
CA PRO A 41 -10.73 -13.38 -11.00
C PRO A 41 -10.76 -14.28 -12.23
N GLY A 42 -10.41 -13.74 -13.41
CA GLY A 42 -10.35 -14.53 -14.65
C GLY A 42 -11.69 -15.05 -15.18
N SER A 43 -12.84 -14.56 -14.68
CA SER A 43 -14.18 -15.04 -15.09
C SER A 43 -14.73 -14.36 -16.35
N GLY A 44 -13.95 -13.51 -17.04
CA GLY A 44 -14.38 -12.86 -18.27
C GLY A 44 -15.29 -11.65 -18.06
N LYS A 45 -15.15 -10.91 -16.94
CA LYS A 45 -15.90 -9.66 -16.63
C LYS A 45 -16.03 -8.73 -17.83
N THR A 46 -14.90 -8.27 -18.34
CA THR A 46 -14.85 -7.29 -19.44
C THR A 46 -15.49 -7.83 -20.71
N THR A 47 -15.26 -9.11 -21.05
CA THR A 47 -15.89 -9.77 -22.20
C THR A 47 -17.40 -9.76 -22.06
N THR A 48 -17.94 -10.09 -20.88
CA THR A 48 -19.38 -10.12 -20.62
C THR A 48 -20.00 -8.71 -20.74
N ILE A 49 -19.34 -7.68 -20.23
CA ILE A 49 -19.81 -6.28 -20.36
C ILE A 49 -19.84 -5.87 -21.84
N ILE A 50 -18.79 -6.15 -22.59
CA ILE A 50 -18.69 -5.79 -24.02
C ILE A 50 -19.75 -6.53 -24.84
N MET A 51 -19.95 -7.83 -24.58
CA MET A 51 -21.00 -8.61 -25.24
C MET A 51 -22.41 -8.11 -24.89
N ARG A 52 -22.65 -7.72 -23.63
CA ARG A 52 -23.91 -7.10 -23.20
C ARG A 52 -24.19 -5.80 -23.95
N ILE A 53 -23.18 -4.93 -24.07
CA ILE A 53 -23.33 -3.66 -24.82
C ILE A 53 -23.61 -3.96 -26.30
N GLY A 54 -22.87 -4.87 -26.92
CA GLY A 54 -23.11 -5.27 -28.30
C GLY A 54 -24.51 -5.84 -28.50
N TYR A 55 -24.97 -6.71 -27.61
CA TYR A 55 -26.33 -7.27 -27.65
C TYR A 55 -27.43 -6.19 -27.57
N MET A 56 -27.27 -5.21 -26.65
CA MET A 56 -28.22 -4.10 -26.55
C MET A 56 -28.34 -3.30 -27.84
N ILE A 57 -27.22 -3.11 -28.57
CA ILE A 57 -27.22 -2.33 -29.80
C ILE A 57 -27.72 -3.17 -30.96
N GLU A 58 -27.12 -4.35 -31.22
CA GLU A 58 -27.43 -5.18 -32.42
C GLU A 58 -28.81 -5.86 -32.31
N ALA A 59 -29.10 -6.47 -31.17
CA ALA A 59 -30.30 -7.27 -31.02
C ALA A 59 -31.53 -6.50 -30.55
N LEU A 60 -31.33 -5.46 -29.73
CA LEU A 60 -32.41 -4.67 -29.15
C LEU A 60 -32.56 -3.28 -29.79
N GLY A 61 -31.67 -2.87 -30.69
CA GLY A 61 -31.72 -1.58 -31.38
C GLY A 61 -31.46 -0.38 -30.47
N VAL A 62 -30.82 -0.57 -29.29
CA VAL A 62 -30.51 0.53 -28.39
C VAL A 62 -29.49 1.46 -29.04
N ASN A 63 -29.80 2.76 -29.05
CA ASN A 63 -28.86 3.75 -29.58
C ASN A 63 -27.59 3.79 -28.71
N PRO A 64 -26.38 3.60 -29.30
CA PRO A 64 -25.11 3.61 -28.58
C PRO A 64 -24.87 4.85 -27.71
N SER A 65 -25.38 6.03 -28.15
CA SER A 65 -25.26 7.28 -27.39
C SER A 65 -26.07 7.31 -26.07
N ARG A 66 -26.98 6.34 -25.89
CA ARG A 66 -27.81 6.17 -24.68
C ARG A 66 -27.15 5.24 -23.65
N ILE A 67 -25.99 4.68 -23.96
CA ILE A 67 -25.26 3.75 -23.10
C ILE A 67 -24.04 4.45 -22.53
N LYS A 68 -23.89 4.42 -21.20
CA LYS A 68 -22.72 4.91 -20.48
C LYS A 68 -22.04 3.77 -19.73
N ALA A 69 -20.79 3.51 -20.09
CA ALA A 69 -19.94 2.58 -19.36
C ALA A 69 -18.85 3.34 -18.61
N VAL A 70 -18.79 3.16 -17.29
CA VAL A 70 -17.79 3.82 -16.44
C VAL A 70 -16.94 2.80 -15.70
N THR A 71 -15.67 3.13 -15.52
CA THR A 71 -14.69 2.27 -14.85
C THR A 71 -13.81 3.10 -13.91
N PHE A 72 -13.07 2.41 -13.06
CA PHE A 72 -12.18 3.03 -12.07
C PHE A 72 -11.00 3.78 -12.71
N SER A 73 -10.37 3.23 -13.74
CA SER A 73 -9.13 3.78 -14.32
C SER A 73 -9.26 4.18 -15.80
N LYS A 74 -8.45 5.16 -16.22
CA LYS A 74 -8.34 5.56 -17.65
C LYS A 74 -7.85 4.39 -18.52
N ALA A 75 -6.94 3.56 -18.01
CA ALA A 75 -6.43 2.39 -18.74
C ALA A 75 -7.55 1.38 -18.99
N SER A 76 -8.37 1.06 -17.96
CA SER A 76 -9.52 0.15 -18.14
C SER A 76 -10.56 0.70 -19.11
N ALA A 77 -10.83 2.02 -19.07
CA ALA A 77 -11.74 2.64 -20.04
C ALA A 77 -11.20 2.53 -21.49
N GLY A 78 -9.89 2.71 -21.66
CA GLY A 78 -9.21 2.52 -22.94
C GLY A 78 -9.27 1.08 -23.46
N ASP A 79 -9.02 0.10 -22.58
CA ASP A 79 -9.10 -1.33 -22.90
C ASP A 79 -10.52 -1.73 -23.28
N MET A 80 -11.53 -1.32 -22.52
CA MET A 80 -12.94 -1.57 -22.86
C MET A 80 -13.32 -0.99 -24.23
N LYS A 81 -12.88 0.23 -24.52
CA LYS A 81 -13.11 0.88 -25.81
C LYS A 81 -12.45 0.12 -26.95
N ALA A 82 -11.20 -0.30 -26.77
CA ALA A 82 -10.46 -1.08 -27.78
C ALA A 82 -11.10 -2.45 -28.02
N ARG A 83 -11.50 -3.15 -26.94
CA ARG A 83 -12.19 -4.46 -27.05
C ARG A 83 -13.56 -4.31 -27.70
N PHE A 84 -14.32 -3.27 -27.38
CA PHE A 84 -15.60 -3.02 -28.06
C PHE A 84 -15.41 -2.81 -29.55
N ALA A 85 -14.47 -1.96 -29.95
CA ALA A 85 -14.16 -1.72 -31.36
C ALA A 85 -13.67 -3.01 -32.09
N LYS A 86 -12.94 -3.89 -31.40
CA LYS A 86 -12.49 -5.17 -31.92
C LYS A 86 -13.65 -6.17 -32.12
N PHE A 87 -14.57 -6.24 -31.14
CA PHE A 87 -15.69 -7.22 -31.19
C PHE A 87 -16.84 -6.74 -32.07
N PHE A 88 -17.04 -5.44 -32.17
CA PHE A 88 -18.13 -4.80 -32.91
C PHE A 88 -17.62 -3.66 -33.81
N PRO A 89 -16.75 -3.96 -34.78
CA PRO A 89 -16.10 -2.93 -35.60
C PRO A 89 -17.06 -2.12 -36.46
N HIS A 90 -18.26 -2.65 -36.72
CA HIS A 90 -19.30 -2.02 -37.53
C HIS A 90 -20.25 -1.13 -36.70
N LEU A 91 -20.18 -1.18 -35.36
CA LEU A 91 -21.05 -0.37 -34.49
C LEU A 91 -20.45 1.00 -34.20
N PRO A 92 -21.29 2.03 -34.02
CA PRO A 92 -20.84 3.33 -33.54
C PRO A 92 -20.24 3.20 -32.15
N PRO A 93 -19.32 4.13 -31.77
CA PRO A 93 -18.67 4.09 -30.47
C PRO A 93 -19.67 4.37 -29.33
N VAL A 94 -19.46 3.67 -28.22
CA VAL A 94 -20.15 3.88 -26.94
C VAL A 94 -19.33 4.81 -26.05
N ASP A 95 -19.97 5.51 -25.13
CA ASP A 95 -19.30 6.42 -24.18
C ASP A 95 -18.65 5.64 -23.02
N PHE A 96 -17.37 5.25 -23.21
CA PHE A 96 -16.52 4.68 -22.18
C PHE A 96 -15.70 5.78 -21.48
N SER A 97 -15.77 5.89 -20.17
CA SER A 97 -14.97 6.85 -19.42
C SER A 97 -14.74 6.42 -17.97
N THR A 98 -13.94 7.19 -17.22
CA THR A 98 -13.90 7.06 -15.75
C THR A 98 -15.05 7.84 -15.10
N ILE A 99 -15.39 7.49 -13.85
CA ILE A 99 -16.37 8.25 -13.07
C ILE A 99 -15.89 9.70 -12.88
N HIS A 100 -14.59 9.92 -12.65
CA HIS A 100 -14.00 11.27 -12.57
C HIS A 100 -14.18 12.08 -13.86
N SER A 101 -14.03 11.44 -15.02
CA SER A 101 -14.26 12.14 -16.30
C SER A 101 -15.71 12.57 -16.47
N LEU A 102 -16.66 11.74 -16.05
CA LEU A 102 -18.08 12.06 -16.04
C LEU A 102 -18.36 13.23 -15.07
N ALA A 103 -17.83 13.14 -13.83
CA ALA A 103 -17.98 14.18 -12.81
C ALA A 103 -17.39 15.52 -13.29
N PHE A 104 -16.17 15.50 -13.85
CA PHE A 104 -15.55 16.70 -14.38
C PHE A 104 -16.34 17.32 -15.55
N GLN A 105 -16.95 16.53 -16.40
CA GLN A 105 -17.82 17.03 -17.47
C GLN A 105 -19.02 17.83 -16.89
N VAL A 106 -19.63 17.34 -15.80
CA VAL A 106 -20.73 18.02 -15.10
C VAL A 106 -20.26 19.34 -14.52
N VAL A 107 -19.13 19.32 -13.78
CA VAL A 107 -18.54 20.51 -13.15
C VAL A 107 -18.18 21.55 -14.19
N ARG A 108 -17.45 21.17 -15.23
CA ARG A 108 -17.02 22.06 -16.29
C ARG A 108 -18.21 22.77 -16.96
N GLN A 109 -19.20 22.01 -17.41
CA GLN A 109 -20.37 22.58 -18.08
C GLN A 109 -21.16 23.53 -17.17
N THR A 110 -21.21 23.25 -15.87
CA THR A 110 -21.91 24.11 -14.91
C THR A 110 -21.15 25.41 -14.68
N LEU A 111 -19.83 25.35 -14.47
CA LEU A 111 -19.00 26.53 -14.24
C LEU A 111 -18.96 27.43 -15.49
N GLU A 112 -18.83 26.83 -16.69
CA GLU A 112 -18.88 27.55 -17.96
C GLU A 112 -20.21 28.31 -18.13
N ARG A 113 -21.36 27.70 -17.79
CA ARG A 113 -22.67 28.35 -17.82
C ARG A 113 -22.80 29.50 -16.79
N GLN A 114 -22.10 29.38 -15.68
CA GLN A 114 -22.09 30.42 -14.63
C GLN A 114 -21.03 31.50 -14.89
N GLY A 115 -20.21 31.40 -15.93
CA GLY A 115 -19.12 32.31 -16.21
C GLY A 115 -17.97 32.25 -15.21
N ILE A 116 -17.86 31.17 -14.44
CA ILE A 116 -16.83 31.00 -13.42
C ILE A 116 -15.55 30.43 -14.08
N SER A 117 -14.47 31.21 -13.99
CA SER A 117 -13.14 30.78 -14.40
C SER A 117 -12.55 29.80 -13.38
N TYR A 118 -11.99 28.70 -13.85
CA TYR A 118 -11.38 27.68 -12.97
C TYR A 118 -10.01 27.20 -13.48
N GLY A 119 -9.24 26.59 -12.58
CA GLY A 119 -7.97 25.94 -12.87
C GLY A 119 -7.88 24.60 -12.17
N ILE A 120 -7.14 23.63 -12.74
CA ILE A 120 -6.91 22.32 -12.12
C ILE A 120 -5.62 22.42 -11.33
N ILE A 121 -5.68 22.12 -10.01
CA ILE A 121 -4.56 22.11 -9.09
C ILE A 121 -4.15 20.66 -8.78
N GLU A 122 -3.36 20.07 -9.68
CA GLU A 122 -2.82 18.72 -9.53
C GLU A 122 -1.30 18.73 -9.78
N GLU A 123 -0.68 17.57 -9.91
CA GLU A 123 0.73 17.48 -10.25
C GLU A 123 0.99 18.11 -11.63
N SER A 124 1.88 19.06 -11.65
CA SER A 124 2.39 19.65 -12.87
C SER A 124 3.91 19.86 -12.74
N ASP A 125 4.67 19.22 -13.62
CA ASP A 125 6.11 19.42 -13.73
C ASP A 125 6.45 20.70 -14.50
N LYS A 126 5.43 21.48 -14.91
CA LYS A 126 5.65 22.73 -15.67
C LYS A 126 6.10 23.87 -14.74
N PRO A 127 7.20 24.54 -15.04
CA PRO A 127 7.62 25.72 -14.28
C PRO A 127 6.52 26.78 -14.24
N GLY A 128 6.24 27.33 -13.05
CA GLY A 128 5.25 28.39 -12.87
C GLY A 128 3.80 27.92 -12.66
N VAL A 129 3.51 26.62 -12.77
CA VAL A 129 2.18 26.08 -12.43
C VAL A 129 2.13 25.73 -10.95
N VAL A 130 1.09 26.22 -10.27
CA VAL A 130 0.84 25.88 -8.85
C VAL A 130 0.32 24.46 -8.77
N SER A 131 1.03 23.60 -8.04
CA SER A 131 0.61 22.21 -7.83
C SER A 131 0.09 21.97 -6.40
N LYS A 132 -0.83 21.01 -6.25
CA LYS A 132 -1.40 20.56 -4.96
C LYS A 132 -0.29 20.30 -3.94
N LYS A 133 0.74 19.55 -4.33
CA LYS A 133 1.87 19.22 -3.44
C LYS A 133 2.65 20.45 -2.96
N ARG A 134 2.86 21.42 -3.84
CA ARG A 134 3.56 22.65 -3.48
C ARG A 134 2.77 23.46 -2.45
N VAL A 135 1.50 23.66 -2.69
CA VAL A 135 0.61 24.40 -1.76
C VAL A 135 0.54 23.70 -0.39
N LEU A 136 0.40 22.38 -0.36
CA LEU A 136 0.40 21.64 0.90
C LEU A 136 1.71 21.72 1.65
N ARG A 137 2.87 21.74 0.95
CA ARG A 137 4.17 21.96 1.60
C ARG A 137 4.28 23.35 2.22
N GLU A 138 3.84 24.38 1.52
CA GLU A 138 3.86 25.76 1.99
C GLU A 138 2.94 25.93 3.21
N ILE A 139 1.72 25.39 3.18
CA ILE A 139 0.77 25.43 4.31
C ILE A 139 1.35 24.66 5.53
N TYR A 140 1.90 23.48 5.29
CA TYR A 140 2.51 22.69 6.38
C TYR A 140 3.67 23.43 7.04
N GLU A 141 4.59 24.02 6.24
CA GLU A 141 5.73 24.76 6.75
C GLU A 141 5.32 26.00 7.56
N GLN A 142 4.30 26.72 7.10
CA GLN A 142 3.73 27.88 7.84
C GLN A 142 3.13 27.46 9.19
N LEU A 143 2.44 26.32 9.24
CA LEU A 143 1.78 25.85 10.45
C LEU A 143 2.71 25.18 11.45
N ASN A 144 3.70 24.43 10.98
CA ASN A 144 4.55 23.60 11.84
C ASN A 144 5.98 24.13 12.00
N GLY A 145 6.38 25.19 11.26
CA GLY A 145 7.73 25.77 11.34
C GLY A 145 8.84 24.84 10.83
N SER A 146 8.49 23.77 10.10
CA SER A 146 9.42 22.79 9.53
C SER A 146 8.90 22.29 8.20
N LYS A 147 9.80 21.80 7.35
CA LYS A 147 9.41 21.23 6.06
C LYS A 147 8.76 19.87 6.24
N ILE A 148 7.71 19.62 5.49
CA ILE A 148 7.07 18.29 5.42
C ILE A 148 7.99 17.31 4.68
N THR A 149 8.06 16.07 5.15
CA THR A 149 8.76 15.01 4.41
C THR A 149 7.87 14.46 3.30
N GLU A 150 8.46 13.75 2.34
CA GLU A 150 7.68 13.15 1.25
C GLU A 150 6.69 12.10 1.75
N ASP A 151 7.08 11.33 2.77
CA ASP A 151 6.19 10.31 3.38
C ASP A 151 4.99 10.96 4.08
N GLN A 152 5.23 12.01 4.86
CA GLN A 152 4.13 12.79 5.48
C GLN A 152 3.24 13.45 4.43
N LEU A 153 3.82 13.92 3.32
CA LEU A 153 3.04 14.51 2.24
C LEU A 153 2.13 13.47 1.57
N ASP A 154 2.61 12.25 1.36
CA ASP A 154 1.80 11.16 0.80
C ASP A 154 0.69 10.72 1.76
N GLU A 155 0.98 10.63 3.06
CA GLU A 155 -0.06 10.40 4.08
C GLU A 155 -1.11 11.53 4.06
N LEU A 156 -0.68 12.78 3.94
CA LEU A 156 -1.58 13.94 3.87
C LEU A 156 -2.45 13.91 2.61
N LEU A 157 -1.88 13.58 1.47
CA LEU A 157 -2.63 13.43 0.21
C LEU A 157 -3.65 12.30 0.31
N THR A 158 -3.26 11.16 0.89
CA THR A 158 -4.15 10.03 1.13
C THR A 158 -5.29 10.41 2.09
N TYR A 159 -4.97 11.11 3.17
CA TYR A 159 -5.96 11.63 4.12
C TYR A 159 -6.98 12.55 3.44
N ILE A 160 -6.52 13.53 2.64
CA ILE A 160 -7.41 14.45 1.92
C ILE A 160 -8.36 13.69 0.98
N THR A 161 -7.80 12.75 0.21
CA THR A 161 -8.58 11.90 -0.70
C THR A 161 -9.60 11.05 0.08
N PHE A 162 -9.20 10.43 1.19
CA PHE A 162 -10.09 9.63 2.04
C PHE A 162 -11.28 10.45 2.57
N ILE A 163 -11.01 11.61 3.19
CA ILE A 163 -12.04 12.52 3.72
C ILE A 163 -13.07 12.89 2.65
N LYS A 164 -12.57 13.30 1.47
CA LYS A 164 -13.43 13.74 0.37
C LYS A 164 -14.23 12.61 -0.26
N ASN A 165 -13.59 11.47 -0.49
CA ASN A 165 -14.25 10.30 -1.09
C ASN A 165 -15.31 9.69 -0.17
N LYS A 166 -15.08 9.70 1.14
CA LYS A 166 -16.07 9.30 2.16
C LYS A 166 -17.14 10.34 2.42
N MET A 167 -16.99 11.57 1.88
CA MET A 167 -17.88 12.72 2.14
C MET A 167 -18.02 13.01 3.63
N LEU A 168 -16.95 12.86 4.41
CA LEU A 168 -17.01 13.09 5.86
C LEU A 168 -17.25 14.57 6.16
N PRO A 169 -18.19 14.88 7.07
CA PRO A 169 -18.40 16.24 7.54
C PRO A 169 -17.17 16.73 8.32
N GLU A 170 -16.97 18.04 8.38
CA GLU A 170 -15.77 18.65 8.97
C GLU A 170 -15.50 18.21 10.42
N GLN A 171 -16.57 17.97 11.20
CA GLN A 171 -16.48 17.49 12.58
C GLN A 171 -15.83 16.09 12.69
N GLU A 172 -15.88 15.33 11.62
CA GLU A 172 -15.33 13.97 11.56
C GLU A 172 -13.93 13.90 10.94
N TRP A 173 -13.38 15.01 10.43
CA TRP A 173 -12.06 15.00 9.79
C TRP A 173 -10.92 14.56 10.72
N ALA A 174 -11.07 14.74 12.02
CA ALA A 174 -10.09 14.31 13.01
C ALA A 174 -10.02 12.78 13.17
N ILE A 175 -11.09 12.04 12.83
CA ILE A 175 -11.23 10.60 13.07
C ILE A 175 -10.24 9.79 12.24
N ALA A 176 -9.98 10.19 10.99
CA ALA A 176 -9.02 9.47 10.14
C ALA A 176 -7.60 9.56 10.72
N GLU A 177 -7.05 8.43 11.11
CA GLU A 177 -5.73 8.34 11.72
C GLU A 177 -4.63 8.51 10.68
N VAL A 178 -3.93 9.63 10.71
CA VAL A 178 -2.68 9.87 9.98
C VAL A 178 -1.70 10.60 10.88
N LYS A 179 -0.43 10.30 10.74
CA LYS A 179 0.65 10.83 11.59
C LYS A 179 1.17 12.20 11.12
N VAL A 180 0.27 13.03 10.56
CA VAL A 180 0.60 14.38 10.09
C VAL A 180 0.09 15.42 11.10
N PRO A 181 0.99 16.20 11.73
CA PRO A 181 0.58 17.24 12.68
C PRO A 181 -0.35 18.25 12.03
N LYS A 182 -1.39 18.69 12.76
CA LYS A 182 -2.37 19.70 12.32
C LYS A 182 -3.09 19.38 10.99
N LYS A 183 -3.27 18.09 10.69
CA LYS A 183 -3.89 17.61 9.44
C LYS A 183 -5.20 18.30 9.09
N VAL A 184 -6.07 18.52 10.08
CA VAL A 184 -7.38 19.19 9.87
C VAL A 184 -7.20 20.65 9.48
N GLU A 185 -6.34 21.40 10.21
CA GLU A 185 -6.07 22.81 9.91
C GLU A 185 -5.40 22.98 8.52
N ILE A 186 -4.51 22.02 8.16
CA ILE A 186 -3.89 22.00 6.83
C ILE A 186 -4.98 21.83 5.76
N LEU A 187 -5.91 20.89 5.93
CA LEU A 187 -7.00 20.67 4.99
C LEU A 187 -7.91 21.89 4.89
N GLN A 188 -8.29 22.51 6.02
CA GLN A 188 -9.09 23.76 6.02
C GLN A 188 -8.43 24.89 5.23
N ARG A 189 -7.13 25.15 5.49
CA ARG A 189 -6.37 26.17 4.75
C ARG A 189 -6.19 25.83 3.27
N TYR A 190 -6.05 24.56 2.95
CA TYR A 190 -5.98 24.11 1.56
C TYR A 190 -7.32 24.35 0.83
N GLU A 191 -8.44 24.04 1.46
CA GLU A 191 -9.78 24.33 0.90
C GLU A 191 -10.02 25.84 0.74
N GLU A 192 -9.55 26.67 1.68
CA GLU A 192 -9.59 28.12 1.58
C GLU A 192 -8.71 28.63 0.43
N TYR A 193 -7.46 28.15 0.35
CA TYR A 193 -6.53 28.53 -0.71
C TYR A 193 -7.10 28.27 -2.11
N LYS A 194 -7.79 27.16 -2.32
CA LYS A 194 -8.40 26.87 -3.62
C LYS A 194 -9.46 27.90 -4.05
N ARG A 195 -10.06 28.61 -3.10
CA ARG A 195 -11.07 29.64 -3.35
C ARG A 195 -10.50 31.05 -3.46
N THR A 196 -9.42 31.33 -2.74
CA THR A 196 -8.89 32.69 -2.52
C THR A 196 -7.48 32.91 -3.05
N GLY A 197 -6.72 31.84 -3.25
CA GLY A 197 -5.31 31.91 -3.63
C GLY A 197 -5.02 32.22 -5.11
N SER A 198 -6.07 32.43 -5.92
CA SER A 198 -5.96 32.72 -7.35
C SER A 198 -7.18 33.50 -7.84
N ASP A 199 -7.07 34.21 -8.98
CA ASP A 199 -8.21 34.84 -9.68
C ASP A 199 -9.20 33.81 -10.24
N ARG A 200 -8.89 32.53 -10.14
CA ARG A 200 -9.70 31.41 -10.61
C ARG A 200 -9.99 30.45 -9.49
N LEU A 201 -11.16 29.82 -9.54
CA LEU A 201 -11.47 28.69 -8.66
C LEU A 201 -10.51 27.52 -8.96
N LEU A 202 -9.75 27.09 -7.97
CA LEU A 202 -8.87 25.93 -8.13
C LEU A 202 -9.61 24.66 -7.75
N ILE A 203 -9.50 23.62 -8.57
CA ILE A 203 -10.22 22.35 -8.44
C ILE A 203 -9.21 21.20 -8.49
N ASP A 204 -9.21 20.31 -7.49
CA ASP A 204 -8.47 19.05 -7.55
C ASP A 204 -9.37 17.88 -8.03
N PHE A 205 -8.79 16.69 -8.21
CA PHE A 205 -9.55 15.54 -8.69
C PHE A 205 -10.66 15.11 -7.72
N ASP A 206 -10.41 15.19 -6.41
CA ASP A 206 -11.41 14.85 -5.40
C ASP A 206 -12.59 15.87 -5.41
N ASP A 207 -12.32 17.14 -5.68
CA ASP A 207 -13.35 18.17 -5.85
C ASP A 207 -14.28 17.86 -7.01
N MET A 208 -13.77 17.31 -8.09
CA MET A 208 -14.61 16.99 -9.26
C MET A 208 -15.78 16.09 -8.88
N LEU A 209 -15.54 15.11 -8.00
CA LEU A 209 -16.58 14.20 -7.53
C LEU A 209 -17.56 14.90 -6.58
N LEU A 210 -17.05 15.63 -5.59
CA LEU A 210 -17.88 16.34 -4.60
C LEU A 210 -18.74 17.42 -5.25
N MET A 211 -18.14 18.24 -6.11
CA MET A 211 -18.85 19.32 -6.82
C MET A 211 -19.93 18.75 -7.74
N ALA A 212 -19.64 17.68 -8.50
CA ALA A 212 -20.63 17.04 -9.35
C ALA A 212 -21.79 16.48 -8.51
N ASN A 213 -21.49 15.86 -7.36
CA ASN A 213 -22.50 15.35 -6.44
C ASN A 213 -23.37 16.48 -5.85
N ASP A 214 -22.77 17.62 -5.50
CA ASP A 214 -23.46 18.82 -5.02
C ASP A 214 -24.32 19.46 -6.13
N ILE A 215 -23.79 19.60 -7.35
CA ILE A 215 -24.53 20.10 -8.51
C ILE A 215 -25.79 19.24 -8.76
N PHE A 216 -25.67 17.93 -8.78
CA PHE A 216 -26.81 17.03 -8.96
C PHE A 216 -27.82 17.08 -7.80
N THR A 217 -27.38 17.43 -6.60
CA THR A 217 -28.24 17.57 -5.45
C THR A 217 -29.05 18.90 -5.52
N LYS A 218 -28.39 20.00 -5.89
CA LYS A 218 -28.94 21.35 -5.86
C LYS A 218 -29.61 21.77 -7.18
N ASN A 219 -29.16 21.23 -8.32
CA ASN A 219 -29.64 21.63 -9.65
C ASN A 219 -30.38 20.49 -10.37
N ARG A 220 -31.72 20.49 -10.20
CA ARG A 220 -32.60 19.47 -10.79
C ARG A 220 -32.59 19.49 -12.33
N GLU A 221 -32.33 20.61 -12.97
CA GLU A 221 -32.31 20.73 -14.43
C GLU A 221 -31.04 20.03 -15.00
N VAL A 222 -29.89 20.30 -14.40
CA VAL A 222 -28.62 19.62 -14.80
C VAL A 222 -28.77 18.13 -14.61
N LEU A 223 -29.26 17.67 -13.45
CA LEU A 223 -29.48 16.25 -13.21
C LEU A 223 -30.44 15.63 -14.25
N ALA A 224 -31.56 16.30 -14.55
CA ALA A 224 -32.55 15.84 -15.55
C ALA A 224 -31.92 15.77 -16.96
N GLN A 225 -31.01 16.70 -17.32
CA GLN A 225 -30.30 16.67 -18.58
C GLN A 225 -29.45 15.40 -18.72
N TYR A 226 -28.67 15.04 -17.68
CA TYR A 226 -27.83 13.84 -17.68
C TYR A 226 -28.66 12.56 -17.64
N ARG A 227 -29.77 12.51 -16.90
CA ARG A 227 -30.73 11.38 -16.89
C ARG A 227 -31.37 11.15 -18.26
N ARG A 228 -31.69 12.24 -19.00
CA ARG A 228 -32.18 12.09 -20.38
C ARG A 228 -31.14 11.68 -21.39
N ARG A 229 -29.85 11.85 -21.11
CA ARG A 229 -28.77 11.54 -22.02
C ARG A 229 -28.51 10.03 -22.09
N TYR A 230 -28.57 9.33 -20.98
CA TYR A 230 -28.23 7.91 -20.89
C TYR A 230 -29.37 7.12 -20.24
N ASP A 231 -29.76 6.02 -20.87
CA ASP A 231 -30.78 5.10 -20.37
C ASP A 231 -30.16 3.90 -19.64
N TYR A 232 -28.90 3.57 -19.96
CA TYR A 232 -28.17 2.42 -19.44
C TYR A 232 -26.83 2.85 -18.87
N TYR A 233 -26.58 2.42 -17.64
CA TYR A 233 -25.30 2.62 -16.96
C TYR A 233 -24.65 1.25 -16.65
N LEU A 234 -23.39 1.12 -17.01
CA LEU A 234 -22.56 -0.04 -16.64
C LEU A 234 -21.36 0.45 -15.85
N THR A 235 -21.08 -0.19 -14.73
CA THR A 235 -19.92 0.12 -13.89
C THR A 235 -19.04 -1.11 -13.76
N ASP A 236 -17.73 -0.97 -13.95
CA ASP A 236 -16.74 -2.04 -13.80
C ASP A 236 -15.80 -1.73 -12.63
N GLU A 237 -15.27 -2.79 -12.00
CA GLU A 237 -14.41 -2.71 -10.81
C GLU A 237 -15.06 -1.91 -9.65
N SER A 238 -16.37 -2.09 -9.46
CA SER A 238 -17.16 -1.28 -8.51
C SER A 238 -16.80 -1.54 -7.04
N GLN A 239 -16.04 -2.57 -6.70
CA GLN A 239 -15.48 -2.78 -5.37
C GLN A 239 -14.44 -1.72 -4.97
N ASP A 240 -13.89 -0.97 -5.95
CA ASP A 240 -12.90 0.08 -5.73
C ASP A 240 -13.53 1.49 -5.72
N THR A 241 -14.84 1.60 -5.86
CA THR A 241 -15.53 2.89 -5.89
C THR A 241 -15.85 3.40 -4.48
N SER A 242 -15.82 4.72 -4.34
CA SER A 242 -16.06 5.42 -3.07
C SER A 242 -17.53 5.81 -2.90
N PRO A 243 -17.98 6.16 -1.66
CA PRO A 243 -19.34 6.64 -1.41
C PRO A 243 -19.79 7.79 -2.31
N VAL A 244 -18.92 8.77 -2.58
CA VAL A 244 -19.28 9.89 -3.47
C VAL A 244 -19.53 9.41 -4.90
N GLN A 245 -18.77 8.44 -5.37
CA GLN A 245 -18.95 7.86 -6.71
C GLN A 245 -20.25 7.05 -6.78
N HIS A 246 -20.56 6.26 -5.75
CA HIS A 246 -21.85 5.55 -5.65
C HIS A 246 -23.04 6.52 -5.61
N ALA A 247 -22.92 7.62 -4.84
CA ALA A 247 -23.98 8.64 -4.77
C ALA A 247 -24.23 9.32 -6.13
N LEU A 248 -23.17 9.58 -6.91
CA LEU A 248 -23.29 10.11 -8.26
C LEU A 248 -24.07 9.17 -9.18
N ILE A 249 -23.66 7.91 -9.24
CA ILE A 249 -24.31 6.89 -10.09
C ILE A 249 -25.75 6.67 -9.66
N ALA A 250 -26.02 6.55 -8.35
CA ALA A 250 -27.38 6.37 -7.82
C ALA A 250 -28.33 7.50 -8.25
N LYS A 251 -27.87 8.77 -8.19
CA LYS A 251 -28.66 9.91 -8.66
C LYS A 251 -28.99 9.82 -10.15
N LEU A 252 -28.04 9.39 -10.96
CA LEU A 252 -28.22 9.28 -12.42
C LEU A 252 -29.23 8.18 -12.80
N VAL A 253 -29.16 7.02 -12.16
CA VAL A 253 -29.99 5.85 -12.49
C VAL A 253 -31.36 5.84 -11.81
N ALA A 254 -31.63 6.75 -10.89
CA ALA A 254 -32.81 6.70 -10.01
C ALA A 254 -34.17 6.59 -10.72
N VAL A 255 -34.29 7.02 -12.00
CA VAL A 255 -35.55 7.00 -12.75
C VAL A 255 -35.80 5.68 -13.46
N HIS A 256 -34.80 5.15 -14.18
CA HIS A 256 -34.95 3.96 -15.01
C HIS A 256 -34.32 2.70 -14.40
N GLN A 257 -33.43 2.87 -13.41
CA GLN A 257 -32.73 1.80 -12.70
C GLN A 257 -31.99 0.78 -13.59
N ASN A 258 -31.73 1.08 -14.86
CA ASN A 258 -30.98 0.22 -15.77
C ASN A 258 -29.48 0.34 -15.45
N LEU A 259 -29.10 -0.29 -14.35
CA LEU A 259 -27.75 -0.26 -13.80
C LEU A 259 -27.16 -1.69 -13.80
N CYS A 260 -26.05 -1.89 -14.47
CA CYS A 260 -25.27 -3.10 -14.38
C CYS A 260 -23.98 -2.81 -13.61
N VAL A 261 -23.87 -3.32 -12.41
CA VAL A 261 -22.67 -3.23 -11.57
C VAL A 261 -21.85 -4.50 -11.68
N VAL A 262 -20.61 -4.38 -12.12
CA VAL A 262 -19.67 -5.51 -12.19
C VAL A 262 -18.58 -5.30 -11.17
N ALA A 263 -18.35 -6.30 -10.34
CA ALA A 263 -17.45 -6.19 -9.21
C ALA A 263 -16.90 -7.54 -8.76
N ASP A 264 -15.86 -7.49 -7.95
CA ASP A 264 -15.33 -8.60 -7.17
C ASP A 264 -14.94 -8.11 -5.78
N GLU A 265 -15.79 -8.31 -4.78
CA GLU A 265 -15.52 -7.87 -3.40
C GLU A 265 -14.28 -8.54 -2.80
N ASP A 266 -13.91 -9.73 -3.32
CA ASP A 266 -12.68 -10.43 -2.91
C ASP A 266 -11.41 -9.77 -3.49
N GLN A 267 -11.54 -8.78 -4.38
CA GLN A 267 -10.46 -7.95 -4.91
C GLN A 267 -10.55 -6.47 -4.49
N ALA A 268 -11.33 -6.15 -3.44
CA ALA A 268 -11.40 -4.80 -2.87
C ALA A 268 -10.13 -4.52 -2.03
N ILE A 269 -9.21 -3.70 -2.57
CA ILE A 269 -7.89 -3.43 -1.98
C ILE A 269 -7.55 -1.91 -1.95
N TYR A 270 -8.57 -1.04 -1.99
CA TYR A 270 -8.40 0.41 -2.00
C TYR A 270 -9.22 1.14 -0.93
N SER A 271 -9.50 0.48 0.24
CA SER A 271 -10.23 1.11 1.35
C SER A 271 -9.51 2.34 1.89
N TRP A 272 -8.17 2.33 1.87
CA TRP A 272 -7.35 3.48 2.23
C TRP A 272 -7.54 4.73 1.34
N ARG A 273 -8.11 4.57 0.13
CA ARG A 273 -8.58 5.66 -0.74
C ARG A 273 -10.05 6.01 -0.56
N GLY A 274 -10.70 5.40 0.41
CA GLY A 274 -12.14 5.60 0.67
C GLY A 274 -13.05 4.70 -0.15
N ALA A 275 -12.56 3.63 -0.78
CA ALA A 275 -13.42 2.62 -1.40
C ALA A 275 -14.35 1.98 -0.36
N GLU A 276 -15.58 1.62 -0.78
CA GLU A 276 -16.63 1.10 0.09
C GLU A 276 -17.22 -0.21 -0.43
N PRO A 277 -16.55 -1.36 -0.19
CA PRO A 277 -17.05 -2.65 -0.65
C PRO A 277 -18.38 -3.06 0.01
N ASP A 278 -18.75 -2.51 1.17
CA ASP A 278 -20.02 -2.75 1.84
C ASP A 278 -21.24 -2.31 0.98
N TYR A 279 -21.05 -1.39 0.04
CA TYR A 279 -22.06 -1.06 -0.97
C TYR A 279 -22.52 -2.31 -1.76
N LEU A 280 -21.58 -3.16 -2.14
CA LEU A 280 -21.89 -4.40 -2.87
C LEU A 280 -22.67 -5.38 -1.99
N LEU A 281 -22.26 -5.55 -0.74
CA LEU A 281 -22.93 -6.45 0.21
C LEU A 281 -24.37 -5.98 0.52
N ASN A 282 -24.61 -4.68 0.48
CA ASN A 282 -25.92 -4.08 0.71
C ASN A 282 -26.70 -3.78 -0.59
N PHE A 283 -26.23 -4.23 -1.76
CA PHE A 283 -26.79 -3.86 -3.04
C PHE A 283 -28.31 -4.14 -3.15
N ARG A 284 -28.79 -5.30 -2.69
CA ARG A 284 -30.23 -5.61 -2.67
C ARG A 284 -31.05 -4.76 -1.69
N LYS A 285 -30.42 -4.18 -0.66
CA LYS A 285 -31.11 -3.22 0.23
C LYS A 285 -31.28 -1.86 -0.46
N ILE A 286 -30.28 -1.47 -1.28
CA ILE A 286 -30.33 -0.22 -2.03
C ILE A 286 -31.23 -0.35 -3.25
N TYR A 287 -31.18 -1.50 -3.94
CA TYR A 287 -31.99 -1.83 -5.11
C TYR A 287 -32.76 -3.14 -4.87
N PRO A 288 -33.99 -3.06 -4.30
CA PRO A 288 -34.74 -4.28 -3.92
C PRO A 288 -35.01 -5.25 -5.08
N GLU A 289 -35.23 -4.72 -6.28
CA GLU A 289 -35.48 -5.49 -7.51
C GLU A 289 -34.22 -6.03 -8.18
N ALA A 290 -33.04 -5.84 -7.54
CA ALA A 290 -31.79 -6.22 -8.16
C ALA A 290 -31.63 -7.72 -8.31
N GLN A 291 -31.26 -8.15 -9.52
CA GLN A 291 -30.69 -9.46 -9.73
C GLN A 291 -29.23 -9.50 -9.31
N VAL A 292 -28.80 -10.60 -8.69
CA VAL A 292 -27.40 -10.87 -8.34
C VAL A 292 -26.98 -12.15 -9.03
N LEU A 293 -26.01 -12.06 -9.91
CA LEU A 293 -25.43 -13.19 -10.65
C LEU A 293 -23.98 -13.42 -10.23
N LEU A 294 -23.59 -14.68 -10.07
CA LEU A 294 -22.25 -15.08 -9.63
C LEU A 294 -21.47 -15.70 -10.80
N MET A 295 -20.50 -14.99 -11.34
CA MET A 295 -19.56 -15.49 -12.35
C MET A 295 -18.36 -16.14 -11.67
N THR A 296 -18.47 -17.43 -11.37
CA THR A 296 -17.50 -18.18 -10.57
C THR A 296 -16.50 -19.00 -11.38
N GLN A 297 -16.74 -19.22 -12.67
CA GLN A 297 -15.81 -19.94 -13.54
C GLN A 297 -14.59 -19.08 -13.91
N ASN A 298 -13.39 -19.57 -13.58
CA ASN A 298 -12.12 -18.95 -13.92
C ASN A 298 -11.57 -19.56 -15.22
N TYR A 299 -11.35 -18.74 -16.24
CA TYR A 299 -10.79 -19.12 -17.54
C TYR A 299 -9.29 -18.83 -17.66
N ARG A 300 -8.69 -18.21 -16.62
CA ARG A 300 -7.30 -17.76 -16.62
C ARG A 300 -6.35 -18.82 -16.09
N SER A 301 -6.54 -19.18 -14.83
CA SER A 301 -5.55 -19.93 -14.05
C SER A 301 -5.83 -21.43 -14.08
N SER A 302 -4.78 -22.22 -13.90
CA SER A 302 -4.87 -23.67 -13.74
C SER A 302 -5.62 -24.08 -12.49
N ALA A 303 -6.16 -25.31 -12.44
CA ALA A 303 -6.80 -25.89 -11.26
C ALA A 303 -5.88 -25.86 -10.02
N THR A 304 -4.58 -26.10 -10.22
CA THR A 304 -3.56 -26.05 -9.15
C THR A 304 -3.54 -24.70 -8.39
N ILE A 305 -3.91 -23.59 -9.06
CA ILE A 305 -3.94 -22.26 -8.45
C ILE A 305 -5.36 -21.90 -7.97
N VAL A 306 -6.37 -22.21 -8.77
CA VAL A 306 -7.77 -21.80 -8.51
C VAL A 306 -8.32 -22.44 -7.22
N GLU A 307 -8.14 -23.75 -7.06
CA GLU A 307 -8.68 -24.48 -5.90
C GLU A 307 -8.12 -23.97 -4.56
N PRO A 308 -6.79 -23.87 -4.37
CA PRO A 308 -6.25 -23.31 -3.14
C PRO A 308 -6.58 -21.84 -2.91
N ALA A 309 -6.64 -21.03 -3.97
CA ALA A 309 -7.02 -19.63 -3.87
C ALA A 309 -8.47 -19.47 -3.40
N ASN A 310 -9.38 -20.29 -3.94
CA ASN A 310 -10.78 -20.31 -3.53
C ASN A 310 -10.95 -20.68 -2.04
N ILE A 311 -10.22 -21.69 -1.54
CA ILE A 311 -10.23 -22.08 -0.13
C ILE A 311 -9.62 -20.98 0.74
N PHE A 312 -8.53 -20.36 0.27
CA PHE A 312 -7.82 -19.32 1.02
C PHE A 312 -8.69 -18.10 1.30
N ILE A 313 -9.41 -17.58 0.30
CA ILE A 313 -10.22 -16.36 0.44
C ILE A 313 -11.45 -16.52 1.35
N GLN A 314 -11.90 -17.75 1.59
CA GLN A 314 -13.01 -18.03 2.51
C GLN A 314 -12.73 -17.67 3.99
N ARG A 315 -11.51 -17.26 4.30
CA ARG A 315 -11.14 -16.70 5.62
C ARG A 315 -11.83 -15.38 5.90
N ASN A 316 -12.08 -14.58 4.87
CA ASN A 316 -12.81 -13.33 4.97
C ASN A 316 -14.28 -13.63 5.20
N LYS A 317 -14.88 -12.90 6.15
CA LYS A 317 -16.29 -13.06 6.52
C LYS A 317 -17.19 -12.11 5.73
N LYS A 318 -16.70 -10.91 5.42
CA LYS A 318 -17.45 -9.89 4.68
C LYS A 318 -17.34 -10.15 3.17
N ARG A 319 -18.07 -11.15 2.68
CA ARG A 319 -18.10 -11.52 1.27
C ARG A 319 -19.39 -12.29 0.91
N TYR A 320 -19.70 -12.36 -0.38
CA TYR A 320 -20.72 -13.27 -0.87
C TYR A 320 -20.25 -14.72 -0.81
N ASN A 321 -21.20 -15.63 -0.58
CA ASN A 321 -20.91 -17.06 -0.63
C ASN A 321 -20.79 -17.52 -2.09
N LYS A 322 -19.62 -17.31 -2.70
CA LYS A 322 -19.27 -17.75 -4.03
C LYS A 322 -18.08 -18.71 -3.99
N GLN A 323 -18.08 -19.70 -4.87
CA GLN A 323 -17.01 -20.68 -4.99
C GLN A 323 -16.45 -20.62 -6.42
N MET A 324 -15.23 -20.13 -6.55
CA MET A 324 -14.52 -20.10 -7.82
C MET A 324 -14.07 -21.51 -8.21
N PHE A 325 -14.25 -21.85 -9.49
CA PHE A 325 -13.79 -23.11 -10.07
C PHE A 325 -13.20 -22.88 -11.44
N THR A 326 -12.48 -23.86 -11.99
CA THR A 326 -11.96 -23.82 -13.35
C THR A 326 -12.06 -25.20 -14.02
N GLU A 327 -12.20 -25.19 -15.33
CA GLU A 327 -12.07 -26.37 -16.20
C GLU A 327 -10.67 -26.47 -16.83
N ASN A 328 -9.80 -25.48 -16.57
CA ASN A 328 -8.42 -25.54 -17.00
C ASN A 328 -7.70 -26.70 -16.32
N PRO A 329 -6.82 -27.42 -17.02
CA PRO A 329 -6.09 -28.53 -16.43
C PRO A 329 -5.18 -28.06 -15.28
N ALA A 330 -4.79 -29.00 -14.46
CA ALA A 330 -3.75 -28.78 -13.46
C ALA A 330 -2.42 -28.43 -14.17
N ALA A 331 -1.63 -27.56 -13.55
CA ALA A 331 -0.29 -27.18 -14.01
C ALA A 331 0.75 -27.53 -12.91
N GLU A 332 1.90 -26.86 -12.94
CA GLU A 332 2.96 -27.04 -11.93
C GLU A 332 2.40 -26.85 -10.50
N PRO A 333 2.81 -27.65 -9.51
CA PRO A 333 2.44 -27.44 -8.12
C PRO A 333 2.88 -26.04 -7.63
N ILE A 334 2.12 -25.43 -6.73
CA ILE A 334 2.54 -24.18 -6.08
C ILE A 334 3.82 -24.43 -5.29
N SER A 335 4.86 -23.64 -5.57
CA SER A 335 6.17 -23.76 -4.93
C SER A 335 6.25 -22.85 -3.70
N PHE A 336 6.85 -23.37 -2.62
CA PHE A 336 7.05 -22.64 -1.36
C PHE A 336 8.52 -22.65 -1.00
N LYS A 337 9.18 -21.49 -1.07
CA LYS A 337 10.59 -21.34 -0.77
C LYS A 337 10.82 -20.51 0.49
N ILE A 338 11.54 -21.07 1.45
CA ILE A 338 12.03 -20.32 2.61
C ILE A 338 13.55 -20.26 2.50
N LEU A 339 14.07 -19.06 2.32
CA LEU A 339 15.51 -18.80 2.25
C LEU A 339 16.06 -18.60 3.67
N GLU A 340 17.35 -18.83 3.86
CA GLU A 340 17.98 -18.58 5.14
C GLU A 340 18.00 -17.08 5.46
N ASN A 341 18.28 -16.24 4.45
CA ASN A 341 18.41 -14.80 4.63
C ASN A 341 17.85 -14.03 3.43
N TYR A 342 17.28 -12.86 3.69
CA TYR A 342 16.81 -11.90 2.69
C TYR A 342 17.81 -11.62 1.56
N ASN A 343 19.11 -11.53 1.91
CA ASN A 343 20.18 -11.25 0.94
C ASN A 343 20.27 -12.26 -0.21
N LEU A 344 19.71 -13.45 -0.03
CA LEU A 344 19.73 -14.52 -1.03
C LEU A 344 18.57 -14.42 -2.02
N GLN A 345 17.56 -13.61 -1.73
CA GLN A 345 16.30 -13.59 -2.48
C GLN A 345 16.49 -13.16 -3.93
N ALA A 346 17.16 -12.02 -4.16
CA ALA A 346 17.40 -11.53 -5.52
C ALA A 346 18.25 -12.50 -6.34
N LYS A 347 19.31 -13.06 -5.76
CA LYS A 347 20.15 -14.09 -6.40
C LYS A 347 19.34 -15.33 -6.74
N TYR A 348 18.53 -15.83 -5.80
CA TYR A 348 17.70 -17.00 -6.01
C TYR A 348 16.78 -16.81 -7.24
N ILE A 349 16.10 -15.66 -7.33
CA ILE A 349 15.21 -15.34 -8.45
C ILE A 349 16.00 -15.26 -9.77
N VAL A 350 17.17 -14.62 -9.79
CA VAL A 350 18.04 -14.58 -10.97
C VAL A 350 18.40 -15.99 -11.44
N ASP A 351 18.78 -16.88 -10.50
CA ASP A 351 19.16 -18.25 -10.82
C ASP A 351 17.97 -19.05 -11.38
N GLN A 352 16.75 -18.88 -10.81
CA GLN A 352 15.54 -19.49 -11.34
C GLN A 352 15.24 -19.01 -12.78
N LEU A 353 15.33 -17.70 -13.03
CA LEU A 353 14.98 -17.12 -14.33
C LEU A 353 16.01 -17.41 -15.42
N LYS A 354 17.29 -17.56 -15.09
CA LYS A 354 18.35 -17.96 -16.03
C LYS A 354 18.18 -19.40 -16.52
N ASN A 355 17.65 -20.28 -15.68
CA ASN A 355 17.46 -21.69 -15.97
C ASN A 355 16.19 -21.97 -16.82
N LEU A 356 15.34 -20.98 -17.06
CA LEU A 356 14.13 -21.15 -17.87
C LEU A 356 14.46 -21.13 -19.36
N SER A 357 14.11 -22.21 -20.06
CA SER A 357 14.25 -22.31 -21.53
C SER A 357 13.29 -21.33 -22.26
N LYS A 358 12.10 -21.11 -21.72
CA LYS A 358 11.12 -20.10 -22.16
C LYS A 358 10.57 -19.40 -20.91
N ARG A 359 10.74 -18.09 -20.82
CA ARG A 359 10.27 -17.32 -19.66
C ARG A 359 8.76 -17.11 -19.67
N GLY A 360 8.13 -16.99 -20.85
CA GLY A 360 6.75 -16.52 -20.95
C GLY A 360 6.58 -15.13 -20.31
N SER A 361 5.36 -14.72 -20.08
CA SER A 361 5.09 -13.53 -19.28
C SER A 361 5.38 -13.84 -17.80
N THR A 362 6.40 -13.20 -17.25
CA THR A 362 6.86 -13.44 -15.86
C THR A 362 6.75 -12.17 -15.05
N ALA A 363 6.18 -12.26 -13.84
CA ALA A 363 6.13 -11.16 -12.90
C ALA A 363 6.69 -11.52 -11.53
N ILE A 364 7.33 -10.54 -10.90
CA ILE A 364 7.71 -10.57 -9.49
C ILE A 364 6.86 -9.54 -8.77
N LEU A 365 6.05 -10.03 -7.83
CA LEU A 365 5.10 -9.23 -7.06
C LEU A 365 5.60 -9.05 -5.64
N TYR A 366 5.52 -7.82 -5.16
CA TYR A 366 5.96 -7.43 -3.82
C TYR A 366 4.97 -6.44 -3.17
N ARG A 367 5.04 -6.32 -1.83
CA ARG A 367 4.18 -5.39 -1.09
C ARG A 367 4.70 -3.96 -1.17
N ASN A 368 6.01 -3.75 -1.01
CA ASN A 368 6.65 -2.45 -0.90
C ASN A 368 7.61 -2.20 -2.08
N ASN A 369 7.64 -0.97 -2.59
CA ASN A 369 8.50 -0.59 -3.71
C ASN A 369 10.01 -0.76 -3.41
N THR A 370 10.43 -0.66 -2.15
CA THR A 370 11.82 -0.91 -1.73
C THR A 370 12.32 -2.32 -2.08
N SER A 371 11.41 -3.29 -2.12
CA SER A 371 11.73 -4.68 -2.50
C SER A 371 12.22 -4.82 -3.95
N ALA A 372 11.86 -3.88 -4.82
CA ALA A 372 12.31 -3.87 -6.22
C ALA A 372 13.80 -3.53 -6.36
N ILE A 373 14.38 -2.75 -5.44
CA ILE A 373 15.72 -2.19 -5.61
C ILE A 373 16.82 -3.27 -5.69
N PRO A 374 16.88 -4.25 -4.76
CA PRO A 374 17.85 -5.35 -4.87
C PRO A 374 17.64 -6.22 -6.11
N LEU A 375 16.37 -6.37 -6.56
CA LEU A 375 16.07 -7.12 -7.79
C LEU A 375 16.59 -6.39 -9.02
N MET A 376 16.36 -5.07 -9.11
CA MET A 376 16.89 -4.25 -10.19
C MET A 376 18.41 -4.35 -10.30
N ASP A 377 19.13 -4.23 -9.16
CA ASP A 377 20.58 -4.37 -9.12
C ASP A 377 21.02 -5.75 -9.60
N ALA A 378 20.36 -6.80 -9.13
CA ALA A 378 20.68 -8.16 -9.51
C ALA A 378 20.36 -8.48 -10.97
N PHE A 379 19.24 -7.98 -11.51
CA PHE A 379 18.83 -8.21 -12.90
C PHE A 379 19.73 -7.47 -13.88
N ASP A 380 20.05 -6.20 -13.61
CA ASP A 380 20.96 -5.42 -14.44
C ASP A 380 22.35 -6.07 -14.49
N ARG A 381 22.90 -6.48 -13.34
CA ARG A 381 24.19 -7.21 -13.27
C ARG A 381 24.15 -8.57 -13.99
N ALA A 382 22.97 -9.20 -14.03
CA ALA A 382 22.79 -10.49 -14.69
C ALA A 382 22.45 -10.38 -16.18
N GLY A 383 22.26 -9.15 -16.72
CA GLY A 383 21.82 -8.90 -18.09
C GLY A 383 20.39 -9.40 -18.37
N LEU A 384 19.52 -9.40 -17.34
CA LEU A 384 18.12 -9.78 -17.47
C LEU A 384 17.26 -8.55 -17.72
N PRO A 385 16.55 -8.44 -18.86
CA PRO A 385 15.68 -7.31 -19.12
C PRO A 385 14.49 -7.33 -18.18
N PHE A 386 14.12 -6.18 -17.64
CA PHE A 386 12.98 -6.02 -16.76
C PHE A 386 12.19 -4.74 -17.08
N TYR A 387 10.91 -4.79 -16.77
CA TYR A 387 9.97 -3.68 -16.89
C TYR A 387 9.42 -3.34 -15.51
N MET A 388 9.43 -2.06 -15.14
CA MET A 388 8.83 -1.59 -13.90
C MET A 388 7.50 -0.92 -14.19
N LYS A 389 6.42 -1.47 -13.65
CA LYS A 389 5.10 -0.86 -13.81
C LYS A 389 4.92 0.40 -12.95
N ASP A 390 5.50 0.40 -11.75
CA ASP A 390 5.44 1.52 -10.82
C ASP A 390 6.62 2.46 -11.07
N SER A 391 6.40 3.56 -11.82
CA SER A 391 7.46 4.50 -12.24
C SER A 391 8.01 5.39 -11.11
N THR A 392 7.30 5.48 -9.99
CA THR A 392 7.66 6.37 -8.88
C THR A 392 8.44 5.65 -7.79
N ILE A 393 9.64 5.18 -8.10
CA ILE A 393 10.53 4.69 -7.05
C ILE A 393 11.20 5.89 -6.39
N ARG A 394 10.61 6.36 -5.30
CA ARG A 394 11.13 7.45 -4.47
C ARG A 394 12.33 7.05 -3.62
N PHE A 395 12.77 5.79 -3.67
CA PHE A 395 13.91 5.30 -2.93
C PHE A 395 15.14 6.18 -3.11
N PHE A 396 15.51 6.49 -4.36
CA PHE A 396 16.73 7.23 -4.67
C PHE A 396 16.71 8.71 -4.25
N THR A 397 15.52 9.28 -4.07
CA THR A 397 15.31 10.66 -3.60
C THR A 397 14.88 10.73 -2.14
N HIS A 398 14.82 9.57 -1.45
CA HIS A 398 14.44 9.52 -0.05
C HIS A 398 15.48 10.21 0.82
N TRP A 399 15.03 10.97 1.83
CA TRP A 399 15.90 11.77 2.68
C TRP A 399 16.96 10.92 3.43
N VAL A 400 16.68 9.66 3.76
CA VAL A 400 17.68 8.73 4.34
C VAL A 400 18.81 8.46 3.37
N VAL A 401 18.49 8.27 2.08
CA VAL A 401 19.52 8.05 1.02
C VAL A 401 20.34 9.31 0.85
N GLU A 402 19.68 10.48 0.80
CA GLU A 402 20.37 11.76 0.71
C GLU A 402 21.30 12.01 1.90
N ASP A 403 20.87 11.68 3.11
CA ASP A 403 21.68 11.79 4.32
C ASP A 403 22.95 10.93 4.23
N ILE A 404 22.80 9.66 3.87
CA ILE A 404 23.94 8.73 3.72
C ILE A 404 24.91 9.26 2.67
N MET A 405 24.39 9.76 1.55
CA MET A 405 25.23 10.37 0.51
C MET A 405 25.93 11.65 1.00
N ASN A 406 25.28 12.44 1.85
CA ASN A 406 25.91 13.64 2.43
C ASN A 406 26.98 13.27 3.48
N PHE A 407 26.81 12.22 4.28
CA PHE A 407 27.89 11.70 5.14
C PHE A 407 29.10 11.25 4.31
N MET A 408 28.88 10.55 3.18
CA MET A 408 29.95 10.14 2.27
C MET A 408 30.64 11.34 1.61
N ARG A 409 29.89 12.35 1.17
CA ARG A 409 30.43 13.60 0.61
C ARG A 409 31.27 14.36 1.64
N LEU A 410 30.84 14.38 2.91
CA LEU A 410 31.61 14.99 3.98
C LEU A 410 32.93 14.23 4.23
N ALA A 411 32.94 12.90 4.09
CA ALA A 411 34.19 12.12 4.16
C ALA A 411 35.16 12.43 3.03
N TYR A 412 34.64 12.78 1.86
CA TYR A 412 35.48 13.28 0.75
C TYR A 412 36.08 14.65 1.03
N ASN A 413 35.31 15.56 1.63
CA ASN A 413 35.73 16.90 1.97
C ASN A 413 35.17 17.40 3.29
N THR A 414 35.90 17.21 4.39
CA THR A 414 35.52 17.65 5.74
C THR A 414 35.56 19.16 5.96
N LYS A 415 35.92 19.97 4.93
CA LYS A 415 35.85 21.43 4.99
C LYS A 415 34.51 21.98 4.50
N ASN A 416 33.67 21.13 3.90
CA ASN A 416 32.46 21.60 3.26
C ASN A 416 31.33 21.83 4.28
N ILE A 417 31.20 23.10 4.67
CA ILE A 417 30.19 23.60 5.62
C ILE A 417 28.76 23.37 5.13
N THR A 418 28.50 23.52 3.84
CA THR A 418 27.17 23.32 3.24
C THR A 418 26.70 21.85 3.35
N ILE A 419 27.63 20.90 3.15
CA ILE A 419 27.33 19.47 3.36
C ILE A 419 27.17 19.16 4.86
N PHE A 420 28.03 19.74 5.70
CA PHE A 420 27.96 19.56 7.15
C PHE A 420 26.62 20.05 7.72
N GLU A 421 26.09 21.18 7.23
CA GLU A 421 24.78 21.71 7.62
C GLU A 421 23.63 20.70 7.39
N LYS A 422 23.72 19.86 6.39
CA LYS A 422 22.69 18.85 6.10
C LYS A 422 22.70 17.67 7.07
N VAL A 423 23.85 17.40 7.75
CA VAL A 423 24.04 16.20 8.57
C VAL A 423 24.36 16.47 10.04
N TYR A 424 24.70 17.69 10.45
CA TYR A 424 25.17 17.98 11.83
C TYR A 424 24.18 17.58 12.92
N ARG A 425 22.86 17.67 12.67
CA ARG A 425 21.83 17.22 13.60
C ARG A 425 21.60 15.71 13.61
N LYS A 426 22.16 15.04 12.62
CA LYS A 426 21.95 13.60 12.35
C LYS A 426 23.09 12.73 12.85
N MET A 427 24.12 13.36 13.39
CA MET A 427 25.24 12.71 14.08
C MET A 427 25.21 13.01 15.60
N ASN A 428 25.78 12.13 16.40
CA ASN A 428 25.81 12.26 17.85
C ASN A 428 26.80 13.35 18.35
N ALA A 429 26.90 14.48 17.64
CA ALA A 429 27.73 15.63 18.04
C ALA A 429 26.95 16.65 18.88
N TYR A 430 25.62 16.53 18.91
CA TYR A 430 24.71 17.42 19.67
C TYR A 430 24.86 18.91 19.38
N ILE A 431 25.28 19.27 18.16
CA ILE A 431 25.52 20.65 17.75
C ILE A 431 24.17 21.38 17.61
N THR A 432 24.10 22.59 18.20
CA THR A 432 22.90 23.41 18.16
C THR A 432 22.86 24.29 16.89
N PRO A 433 21.67 24.79 16.48
CA PRO A 433 21.56 25.74 15.38
C PRO A 433 22.38 27.01 15.56
N THR A 434 22.51 27.49 16.81
CA THR A 434 23.32 28.68 17.13
C THR A 434 24.80 28.41 16.88
N GLN A 435 25.29 27.23 17.30
CA GLN A 435 26.67 26.79 17.06
C GLN A 435 26.95 26.60 15.55
N MET A 436 25.96 26.04 14.82
CA MET A 436 26.09 25.91 13.38
C MET A 436 26.18 27.28 12.66
N LYS A 437 25.37 28.27 13.10
CA LYS A 437 25.47 29.65 12.59
C LYS A 437 26.81 30.30 12.93
N ALA A 438 27.33 30.07 14.14
CA ALA A 438 28.67 30.57 14.51
C ALA A 438 29.74 29.96 13.60
N LEU A 439 29.67 28.64 13.31
CA LEU A 439 30.59 27.98 12.38
C LEU A 439 30.50 28.56 10.95
N GLN A 440 29.30 28.86 10.45
CA GLN A 440 29.08 29.44 9.11
C GLN A 440 29.69 30.83 8.94
N ASN A 441 29.94 31.56 10.03
CA ASN A 441 30.58 32.88 10.01
C ASN A 441 32.12 32.81 10.03
N LEU A 442 32.70 31.59 10.13
CA LEU A 442 34.13 31.39 10.09
C LEU A 442 34.63 31.21 8.62
N PRO A 443 35.93 31.50 8.33
CA PRO A 443 36.48 31.18 7.02
C PRO A 443 36.41 29.69 6.66
N GLU A 444 36.10 29.37 5.41
CA GLU A 444 35.98 27.97 4.91
C GLU A 444 37.39 27.36 4.61
N ASP A 445 38.37 27.53 5.46
CA ASP A 445 39.76 27.09 5.22
C ASP A 445 40.18 25.83 6.00
N GLY A 446 39.37 25.42 6.98
CA GLY A 446 39.67 24.31 7.87
C GLY A 446 38.64 23.19 7.92
N CYS A 447 39.00 22.05 8.54
CA CYS A 447 38.06 20.98 8.85
C CYS A 447 36.96 21.50 9.79
N VAL A 448 35.69 21.27 9.46
CA VAL A 448 34.55 21.77 10.23
C VAL A 448 34.59 21.31 11.70
N PHE A 449 35.10 20.13 11.99
CA PHE A 449 35.24 19.61 13.35
C PHE A 449 36.32 20.35 14.14
N THR A 450 37.44 20.70 13.48
CA THR A 450 38.50 21.49 14.09
C THR A 450 38.00 22.90 14.41
N GLN A 451 37.36 23.57 13.45
CA GLN A 451 36.79 24.91 13.63
C GLN A 451 35.74 24.93 14.77
N LEU A 452 34.91 23.89 14.87
CA LEU A 452 33.98 23.76 16.00
C LEU A 452 34.70 23.69 17.35
N LEU A 453 35.78 22.90 17.45
CA LEU A 453 36.52 22.70 18.69
C LEU A 453 37.34 23.92 19.12
N GLU A 454 37.81 24.70 18.17
CA GLU A 454 38.77 25.82 18.40
C GLU A 454 38.08 27.20 18.45
N HIS A 455 36.96 27.37 17.73
CA HIS A 455 36.41 28.71 17.51
C HIS A 455 34.93 28.85 17.88
N VAL A 456 34.23 27.76 18.27
CA VAL A 456 32.81 27.81 18.63
C VAL A 456 32.66 27.48 20.11
N GLU A 457 31.86 28.25 20.84
CA GLU A 457 31.53 27.96 22.24
C GLU A 457 30.72 26.67 22.34
N LEU A 458 31.28 25.68 23.04
CA LEU A 458 30.71 24.34 23.22
C LEU A 458 30.34 24.09 24.64
N LYS A 459 29.35 23.25 24.90
CA LYS A 459 29.03 22.70 26.23
C LYS A 459 30.04 21.65 26.62
N ASP A 460 30.31 21.47 27.90
CA ASP A 460 31.37 20.61 28.46
C ASP A 460 31.41 19.19 27.90
N TYR A 461 30.26 18.61 27.55
CA TYR A 461 30.16 17.26 27.02
C TYR A 461 30.40 17.15 25.51
N GLN A 462 30.21 18.23 24.73
CA GLN A 462 30.26 18.21 23.26
C GLN A 462 31.66 17.94 22.70
N PRO A 463 32.76 18.50 23.23
CA PRO A 463 34.09 18.30 22.66
C PRO A 463 34.49 16.84 22.51
N GLU A 464 34.12 15.98 23.45
CA GLU A 464 34.44 14.56 23.44
C GLU A 464 33.76 13.84 22.24
N TYR A 465 32.47 14.13 22.01
CA TYR A 465 31.74 13.56 20.87
C TYR A 465 32.28 14.07 19.53
N ILE A 466 32.58 15.37 19.44
CA ILE A 466 33.12 15.97 18.21
C ILE A 466 34.49 15.39 17.90
N LYS A 467 35.39 15.25 18.90
CA LYS A 467 36.71 14.63 18.73
C LYS A 467 36.59 13.17 18.24
N ARG A 468 35.64 12.40 18.78
CA ARG A 468 35.42 11.02 18.34
C ARG A 468 34.96 10.95 16.90
N ILE A 469 34.01 11.78 16.50
CA ILE A 469 33.50 11.83 15.12
C ILE A 469 34.62 12.26 14.18
N ARG A 470 35.39 13.32 14.54
CA ARG A 470 36.54 13.76 13.78
C ARG A 470 37.56 12.62 13.58
N LYS A 471 37.92 11.91 14.67
CA LYS A 471 38.86 10.77 14.61
C LYS A 471 38.36 9.68 13.62
N THR A 472 37.07 9.41 13.60
CA THR A 472 36.49 8.46 12.64
C THR A 472 36.65 8.99 11.21
N TYR A 473 36.31 10.27 10.93
CA TYR A 473 36.51 10.89 9.62
C TYR A 473 37.99 10.89 9.21
N ASP A 474 38.91 11.21 10.12
CA ASP A 474 40.37 11.19 9.87
C ASP A 474 40.88 9.77 9.54
N SER A 475 40.23 8.72 10.01
CA SER A 475 40.58 7.32 9.68
C SER A 475 40.05 6.86 8.33
N ILE A 476 39.06 7.56 7.73
CA ILE A 476 38.46 7.21 6.45
C ILE A 476 39.42 7.63 5.32
N GLN A 477 39.95 6.65 4.63
CA GLN A 477 40.66 6.87 3.36
C GLN A 477 39.66 6.69 2.22
N PHE A 478 39.17 7.80 1.64
CA PHE A 478 38.05 7.81 0.71
C PHE A 478 38.16 6.78 -0.42
N ASP A 479 39.33 6.61 -0.98
CA ASP A 479 39.58 5.68 -2.09
C ASP A 479 39.78 4.22 -1.65
N LYS A 480 39.99 3.96 -0.35
CA LYS A 480 40.22 2.63 0.21
C LYS A 480 39.11 2.11 1.10
N THR A 481 38.39 3.00 1.78
CA THR A 481 37.28 2.63 2.62
C THR A 481 36.12 2.17 1.75
N THR A 482 35.67 0.94 1.91
CA THR A 482 34.54 0.40 1.15
C THR A 482 33.23 1.08 1.53
N PRO A 483 32.25 1.17 0.62
CA PRO A 483 30.93 1.72 0.95
C PRO A 483 30.24 0.98 2.12
N THR A 484 30.47 -0.32 2.25
CA THR A 484 29.95 -1.11 3.37
C THR A 484 30.55 -0.66 4.70
N ALA A 485 31.88 -0.46 4.78
CA ALA A 485 32.53 0.03 5.99
C ALA A 485 32.09 1.46 6.32
N MET A 486 31.94 2.30 5.30
CA MET A 486 31.40 3.67 5.50
C MET A 486 29.97 3.67 6.03
N LEU A 487 29.09 2.79 5.56
CA LEU A 487 27.75 2.63 6.10
C LEU A 487 27.76 2.18 7.57
N GLU A 488 28.69 1.33 7.98
CA GLU A 488 28.85 0.94 9.40
C GLU A 488 29.30 2.13 10.25
N HIS A 489 30.26 2.95 9.78
CA HIS A 489 30.62 4.19 10.46
C HIS A 489 29.42 5.16 10.60
N ILE A 490 28.63 5.32 9.52
CA ILE A 490 27.43 6.18 9.56
C ILE A 490 26.43 5.66 10.60
N ARG A 491 26.13 4.37 10.58
CA ARG A 491 25.13 3.76 11.48
C ARG A 491 25.53 3.86 12.94
N PHE A 492 26.78 3.46 13.26
CA PHE A 492 27.20 3.20 14.64
C PHE A 492 28.11 4.30 15.19
N ASP A 493 29.18 4.67 14.50
CA ASP A 493 30.17 5.62 15.02
C ASP A 493 29.65 7.05 15.02
N PHE A 494 28.96 7.47 13.93
CA PHE A 494 28.29 8.76 13.89
C PHE A 494 26.91 8.73 14.58
N GLY A 495 26.37 7.53 14.86
CA GLY A 495 25.13 7.34 15.63
C GLY A 495 23.87 7.64 14.83
N TYR A 496 23.91 7.54 13.51
CA TYR A 496 22.77 7.83 12.65
C TYR A 496 21.56 6.92 12.90
N GLU A 497 21.80 5.64 13.21
CA GLU A 497 20.72 4.69 13.53
C GLU A 497 19.94 5.11 14.77
N ARG A 498 20.61 5.61 15.81
CA ARG A 498 19.94 6.19 17.00
C ARG A 498 19.14 7.44 16.63
N THR A 499 19.68 8.27 15.74
CA THR A 499 18.98 9.46 15.23
C THR A 499 17.73 9.09 14.44
N LEU A 500 17.80 8.07 13.58
CA LEU A 500 16.63 7.54 12.86
C LEU A 500 15.53 7.08 13.83
N LYS A 501 15.90 6.35 14.88
CA LYS A 501 14.94 5.93 15.91
C LYS A 501 14.25 7.12 16.58
N LYS A 502 15.02 8.12 17.01
CA LYS A 502 14.47 9.34 17.61
C LYS A 502 13.57 10.12 16.65
N MET A 503 13.98 10.21 15.37
CA MET A 503 13.17 10.87 14.35
C MET A 503 11.88 10.11 14.06
N SER A 504 11.92 8.78 14.04
CA SER A 504 10.72 7.96 13.85
C SER A 504 9.70 8.19 14.97
N GLU A 505 10.14 8.23 16.22
CA GLU A 505 9.30 8.52 17.38
C GLU A 505 8.71 9.95 17.33
N THR A 506 9.51 10.94 16.90
CA THR A 506 9.08 12.35 16.87
C THR A 506 8.16 12.67 15.68
N LEU A 507 8.43 12.08 14.52
CA LEU A 507 7.74 12.37 13.26
C LEU A 507 6.68 11.31 12.89
N GLY A 508 6.57 10.27 13.71
CA GLY A 508 5.58 9.22 13.53
C GLY A 508 5.91 8.20 12.42
N PHE A 509 7.15 8.15 11.93
CA PHE A 509 7.56 7.15 10.95
C PHE A 509 7.66 5.75 11.54
N ASN A 510 7.53 4.72 10.68
CA ASN A 510 7.92 3.38 11.06
C ASN A 510 9.45 3.26 11.02
N TYR A 511 10.07 3.00 12.17
CA TYR A 511 11.52 2.87 12.30
C TYR A 511 12.09 1.75 11.42
N GLU A 512 11.40 0.62 11.34
CA GLU A 512 11.82 -0.53 10.53
C GLU A 512 11.90 -0.18 9.04
N ASN A 513 10.93 0.61 8.53
CA ASN A 513 10.96 1.07 7.14
C ASN A 513 12.17 1.97 6.84
N LEU A 514 12.58 2.80 7.80
CA LEU A 514 13.77 3.65 7.64
C LEU A 514 15.06 2.82 7.66
N LEU A 515 15.13 1.81 8.53
CA LEU A 515 16.26 0.87 8.55
C LEU A 515 16.34 0.04 7.28
N ASP A 516 15.21 -0.39 6.72
CA ASP A 516 15.18 -1.13 5.47
C ASP A 516 15.86 -0.36 4.33
N ILE A 517 15.70 0.95 4.27
CA ILE A 517 16.37 1.78 3.26
C ILE A 517 17.89 1.71 3.44
N VAL A 518 18.38 1.84 4.68
CA VAL A 518 19.83 1.75 4.98
C VAL A 518 20.36 0.35 4.64
N ASP A 519 19.59 -0.68 4.99
CA ASP A 519 19.98 -2.07 4.76
C ASP A 519 19.97 -2.42 3.27
N VAL A 520 19.03 -1.92 2.48
CA VAL A 520 19.02 -2.05 1.01
C VAL A 520 20.22 -1.35 0.38
N LEU A 521 20.59 -0.16 0.87
CA LEU A 521 21.83 0.50 0.45
C LEU A 521 23.06 -0.39 0.77
N GLY A 522 23.05 -1.06 1.93
CA GLY A 522 24.08 -2.01 2.30
C GLY A 522 24.21 -3.21 1.34
N LEU A 523 23.10 -3.68 0.75
CA LEU A 523 23.14 -4.73 -0.27
C LEU A 523 23.84 -4.26 -1.55
N ILE A 524 23.53 -3.05 -2.02
CA ILE A 524 24.17 -2.47 -3.21
C ILE A 524 25.67 -2.21 -2.93
N ALA A 525 25.99 -1.69 -1.73
CA ALA A 525 27.32 -1.38 -1.28
C ALA A 525 28.28 -2.59 -1.31
N ARG A 526 27.78 -3.80 -1.02
CA ARG A 526 28.59 -5.04 -1.05
C ARG A 526 29.20 -5.35 -2.41
N HIS A 527 28.58 -4.85 -3.47
CA HIS A 527 28.96 -5.11 -4.86
C HIS A 527 29.66 -3.92 -5.52
N THR A 528 30.03 -2.90 -4.73
CA THR A 528 30.71 -1.71 -5.20
C THR A 528 32.00 -1.50 -4.38
N PRO A 529 33.19 -1.47 -5.02
CA PRO A 529 34.47 -1.39 -4.31
C PRO A 529 34.73 -0.03 -3.69
N THR A 530 34.29 1.06 -4.32
CA THR A 530 34.57 2.43 -3.87
C THR A 530 33.29 3.25 -3.64
N MET A 531 33.36 4.30 -2.82
CA MET A 531 32.25 5.23 -2.58
C MET A 531 31.81 5.95 -3.86
N THR A 532 32.73 6.26 -4.76
CA THR A 532 32.43 6.87 -6.06
C THR A 532 31.62 5.92 -6.94
N GLU A 533 32.01 4.65 -7.02
CA GLU A 533 31.27 3.65 -7.78
C GLU A 533 29.90 3.36 -7.16
N PHE A 534 29.80 3.39 -5.84
CA PHE A 534 28.52 3.25 -5.14
C PHE A 534 27.56 4.38 -5.51
N ALA A 535 28.04 5.65 -5.48
CA ALA A 535 27.24 6.79 -5.89
C ALA A 535 26.82 6.69 -7.37
N GLY A 536 27.76 6.31 -8.25
CA GLY A 536 27.49 6.05 -9.67
C GLY A 536 26.46 4.95 -9.88
N ARG A 537 26.53 3.86 -9.11
CA ARG A 537 25.60 2.76 -9.18
C ARG A 537 24.18 3.17 -8.77
N LEU A 538 24.01 3.92 -7.69
CA LEU A 538 22.71 4.45 -7.28
C LEU A 538 22.10 5.32 -8.38
N LYS A 539 22.91 6.18 -9.02
CA LYS A 539 22.44 7.02 -10.13
C LYS A 539 22.07 6.20 -11.37
N GLN A 540 22.84 5.17 -11.69
CA GLN A 540 22.51 4.23 -12.77
C GLN A 540 21.18 3.53 -12.50
N LEU A 541 20.96 3.00 -11.29
CA LEU A 541 19.72 2.33 -10.91
C LEU A 541 18.51 3.29 -10.96
N GLU A 542 18.68 4.54 -10.52
CA GLU A 542 17.65 5.58 -10.67
C GLU A 542 17.26 5.79 -12.13
N ASN A 543 18.25 5.91 -13.02
CA ASN A 543 18.02 6.09 -14.45
C ASN A 543 17.33 4.85 -15.05
N LEU A 544 17.76 3.64 -14.69
CA LEU A 544 17.12 2.39 -15.11
C LEU A 544 15.67 2.30 -14.66
N ALA A 545 15.37 2.70 -13.42
CA ALA A 545 13.99 2.75 -12.93
C ALA A 545 13.09 3.67 -13.76
N ARG A 546 13.64 4.81 -14.22
CA ARG A 546 12.90 5.78 -15.05
C ARG A 546 12.74 5.30 -16.49
N SER A 547 13.79 4.72 -17.09
CA SER A 547 13.78 4.28 -18.49
C SER A 547 13.05 2.97 -18.70
N SER A 548 13.12 2.02 -17.76
CA SER A 548 12.45 0.72 -17.85
C SER A 548 10.92 0.82 -17.99
N HIS A 549 10.35 1.97 -17.66
CA HIS A 549 8.92 2.24 -17.85
C HIS A 549 8.54 2.43 -19.33
N MET A 550 9.50 2.77 -20.18
CA MET A 550 9.26 3.05 -21.62
C MET A 550 9.45 1.81 -22.50
N ASP A 551 10.23 0.83 -22.05
CA ASP A 551 10.59 -0.36 -22.85
C ASP A 551 9.76 -1.58 -22.44
N ASN A 552 8.53 -1.66 -22.97
CA ASN A 552 7.69 -2.85 -22.83
C ASN A 552 8.14 -3.92 -23.85
N GLU A 553 9.36 -4.44 -23.68
CA GLU A 553 9.87 -5.54 -24.51
C GLU A 553 9.08 -6.84 -24.25
N LEU A 554 8.78 -7.56 -25.31
CA LEU A 554 7.98 -8.81 -25.32
C LEU A 554 8.50 -9.93 -24.38
N ASN A 555 9.72 -9.81 -23.83
CA ASN A 555 10.36 -10.78 -22.93
C ASN A 555 10.87 -10.18 -21.62
N ALA A 556 10.49 -8.95 -21.28
CA ALA A 556 10.92 -8.32 -20.04
C ALA A 556 10.19 -8.90 -18.82
N ILE A 557 10.92 -9.06 -17.72
CA ILE A 557 10.37 -9.50 -16.43
C ILE A 557 9.65 -8.32 -15.81
N THR A 558 8.38 -8.45 -15.45
CA THR A 558 7.61 -7.39 -14.82
C THR A 558 7.89 -7.34 -13.32
N LEU A 559 8.38 -6.20 -12.83
CA LEU A 559 8.48 -5.87 -11.41
C LEU A 559 7.32 -4.95 -11.05
N THR A 560 6.48 -5.34 -10.10
CA THR A 560 5.30 -4.55 -9.73
C THR A 560 4.83 -4.85 -8.32
N THR A 561 4.20 -3.85 -7.68
CA THR A 561 3.53 -4.08 -6.41
C THR A 561 2.29 -4.97 -6.58
N LEU A 562 1.88 -5.62 -5.50
CA LEU A 562 0.62 -6.39 -5.47
C LEU A 562 -0.58 -5.53 -5.90
N HIS A 563 -0.66 -4.29 -5.44
CA HIS A 563 -1.72 -3.36 -5.82
C HIS A 563 -1.73 -3.05 -7.32
N SER A 564 -0.58 -2.74 -7.87
CA SER A 564 -0.44 -2.39 -9.30
C SER A 564 -0.57 -3.60 -10.21
N SER A 565 -0.45 -4.83 -9.69
CA SER A 565 -0.67 -6.07 -10.43
C SER A 565 -2.15 -6.36 -10.71
N LYS A 566 -3.07 -5.66 -10.01
CA LYS A 566 -4.51 -5.83 -10.22
C LYS A 566 -4.88 -5.57 -11.68
N GLY A 567 -5.72 -6.44 -12.25
CA GLY A 567 -6.10 -6.41 -13.67
C GLY A 567 -5.10 -7.07 -14.63
N LEU A 568 -3.88 -7.36 -14.21
CA LEU A 568 -2.88 -8.07 -15.00
C LEU A 568 -2.96 -9.59 -14.82
N GLU A 569 -2.23 -10.31 -15.70
CA GLU A 569 -2.08 -11.76 -15.64
C GLU A 569 -0.74 -12.17 -16.25
N PHE A 570 -0.12 -13.22 -15.69
CA PHE A 570 1.21 -13.66 -16.08
C PHE A 570 1.28 -15.20 -16.09
N ASP A 571 2.03 -15.75 -17.02
CA ASP A 571 2.30 -17.19 -17.03
C ASP A 571 2.95 -17.67 -15.74
N ARG A 572 3.92 -16.87 -15.23
CA ARG A 572 4.70 -17.14 -14.03
C ARG A 572 4.65 -15.96 -13.06
N VAL A 573 4.38 -16.26 -11.80
CA VAL A 573 4.37 -15.27 -10.72
C VAL A 573 5.25 -15.75 -9.58
N TYR A 574 6.14 -14.85 -9.15
CA TYR A 574 6.92 -14.98 -7.91
C TYR A 574 6.40 -13.95 -6.92
N LEU A 575 5.84 -14.39 -5.79
CA LEU A 575 5.50 -13.53 -4.67
C LEU A 575 6.64 -13.54 -3.66
N ILE A 576 7.21 -12.38 -3.38
CA ILE A 576 8.39 -12.22 -2.53
C ILE A 576 8.06 -11.48 -1.22
N ASP A 577 9.02 -11.50 -0.30
CA ASP A 577 8.95 -10.83 1.01
C ASP A 577 7.74 -11.27 1.85
N LEU A 578 7.39 -12.56 1.77
CA LEU A 578 6.27 -13.13 2.51
C LEU A 578 6.65 -13.40 3.97
N ILE A 579 6.71 -12.33 4.76
CA ILE A 579 6.97 -12.36 6.21
C ILE A 579 5.92 -11.54 6.97
N GLU A 580 5.74 -11.85 8.25
CA GLU A 580 4.94 -11.05 9.17
C GLU A 580 5.48 -9.60 9.22
N GLY A 581 4.58 -8.63 9.28
CA GLY A 581 4.90 -7.20 9.26
C GLY A 581 5.07 -6.60 7.85
N ILE A 582 5.21 -7.45 6.79
CA ILE A 582 5.19 -6.99 5.40
C ILE A 582 3.90 -7.42 4.70
N LEU A 583 3.60 -8.72 4.70
CA LEU A 583 2.36 -9.28 4.16
C LEU A 583 1.95 -10.52 4.96
N PRO A 584 0.99 -10.40 5.90
CA PRO A 584 0.24 -9.17 6.23
C PRO A 584 1.09 -8.09 6.90
N SER A 585 0.61 -6.84 6.82
CA SER A 585 1.08 -5.74 7.65
C SER A 585 0.69 -5.95 9.12
N GLU A 586 1.27 -5.17 10.05
CA GLU A 586 1.02 -5.34 11.50
C GLU A 586 -0.36 -4.86 11.97
N VAL A 587 -1.19 -4.28 11.09
CA VAL A 587 -2.49 -3.70 11.46
C VAL A 587 -3.56 -4.80 11.44
N GLU A 588 -3.97 -5.27 12.62
CA GLU A 588 -4.99 -6.34 12.77
C GLU A 588 -6.35 -5.97 12.14
N GLU A 589 -6.74 -4.70 12.18
CA GLU A 589 -8.02 -4.21 11.64
C GLU A 589 -8.13 -4.35 10.11
N GLU A 590 -6.99 -4.42 9.42
CA GLU A 590 -6.92 -4.54 7.96
C GLU A 590 -6.71 -5.97 7.45
N ILE A 591 -6.73 -6.98 8.31
CA ILE A 591 -6.37 -8.35 7.93
C ILE A 591 -7.23 -8.91 6.78
N GLU A 592 -8.50 -8.52 6.67
CA GLU A 592 -9.34 -8.94 5.55
C GLU A 592 -8.93 -8.27 4.23
N GLU A 593 -8.44 -7.01 4.26
CA GLU A 593 -7.91 -6.34 3.08
C GLU A 593 -6.55 -6.91 2.66
N GLU A 594 -5.66 -7.18 3.61
CA GLU A 594 -4.39 -7.85 3.35
C GLU A 594 -4.60 -9.28 2.80
N THR A 595 -5.64 -9.99 3.30
CA THR A 595 -6.06 -11.29 2.75
C THR A 595 -6.50 -11.15 1.28
N ARG A 596 -7.29 -10.13 0.95
CA ARG A 596 -7.69 -9.83 -0.44
C ARG A 596 -6.48 -9.45 -1.29
N LEU A 597 -5.53 -8.69 -0.74
CA LEU A 597 -4.30 -8.32 -1.46
C LEU A 597 -3.45 -9.54 -1.81
N PHE A 598 -3.27 -10.46 -0.86
CA PHE A 598 -2.59 -11.72 -1.12
C PHE A 598 -3.36 -12.58 -2.15
N TYR A 599 -4.68 -12.65 -2.04
CA TYR A 599 -5.55 -13.33 -3.01
C TYR A 599 -5.44 -12.73 -4.41
N VAL A 600 -5.40 -11.40 -4.53
CA VAL A 600 -5.11 -10.73 -5.81
C VAL A 600 -3.78 -11.22 -6.35
N GLY A 601 -2.71 -11.24 -5.56
CA GLY A 601 -1.39 -11.67 -5.98
C GLY A 601 -1.36 -13.10 -6.53
N ILE A 602 -1.90 -14.07 -5.80
CA ILE A 602 -1.89 -15.48 -6.24
C ILE A 602 -2.74 -15.72 -7.48
N THR A 603 -3.84 -14.96 -7.66
CA THR A 603 -4.72 -15.08 -8.83
C THR A 603 -4.21 -14.34 -10.08
N ARG A 604 -3.02 -13.72 -10.02
CA ARG A 604 -2.35 -13.19 -11.23
C ARG A 604 -1.67 -14.27 -12.04
N ALA A 605 -1.34 -15.41 -11.43
CA ALA A 605 -0.65 -16.51 -12.06
C ALA A 605 -1.60 -17.33 -12.97
N ILE A 606 -1.11 -17.70 -14.15
CA ILE A 606 -1.80 -18.60 -15.09
C ILE A 606 -1.38 -20.05 -14.80
N ARG A 607 -0.07 -20.34 -14.81
CA ARG A 607 0.46 -21.71 -14.75
C ARG A 607 1.43 -21.96 -13.61
N HIS A 608 2.26 -20.98 -13.26
CA HIS A 608 3.30 -21.13 -12.25
C HIS A 608 3.16 -20.08 -11.16
N LEU A 609 3.15 -20.54 -9.91
CA LEU A 609 3.14 -19.68 -8.72
C LEU A 609 4.20 -20.15 -7.72
N GLU A 610 5.11 -19.25 -7.37
CA GLU A 610 6.10 -19.48 -6.33
C GLU A 610 6.01 -18.41 -5.25
N LEU A 611 5.98 -18.87 -4.00
CA LEU A 611 5.88 -18.05 -2.79
C LEU A 611 7.22 -18.10 -2.07
N ILE A 612 7.82 -16.91 -1.86
CA ILE A 612 9.18 -16.80 -1.33
C ILE A 612 9.17 -16.04 -0.01
N SER A 613 9.77 -16.64 0.98
CA SER A 613 10.00 -16.09 2.32
C SER A 613 11.43 -16.32 2.76
N TYR A 614 11.80 -15.80 3.91
CA TYR A 614 13.12 -16.01 4.51
C TYR A 614 13.04 -16.06 6.04
N SER A 615 14.06 -16.65 6.68
CA SER A 615 14.12 -16.81 8.15
C SER A 615 14.82 -15.65 8.86
N LYS A 616 15.64 -14.89 8.12
CA LYS A 616 16.35 -13.72 8.65
C LYS A 616 16.26 -12.57 7.68
N ARG A 617 16.01 -11.38 8.20
CA ARG A 617 16.14 -10.12 7.49
C ARG A 617 17.34 -9.39 8.07
N PHE A 618 18.41 -9.32 7.27
CA PHE A 618 19.73 -8.83 7.71
C PHE A 618 20.22 -9.55 8.98
N LYS A 619 20.17 -8.89 10.14
CA LYS A 619 20.60 -9.46 11.45
C LYS A 619 19.42 -9.93 12.31
N THR A 620 18.19 -9.62 11.91
CA THR A 620 16.97 -9.90 12.69
C THR A 620 16.31 -11.21 12.22
N SER A 621 15.90 -12.07 13.14
CA SER A 621 15.08 -13.23 12.83
C SER A 621 13.65 -12.78 12.53
N VAL A 622 13.08 -13.28 11.45
CA VAL A 622 11.72 -12.97 11.02
C VAL A 622 10.89 -14.23 10.86
N VAL A 623 9.57 -14.06 10.92
CA VAL A 623 8.63 -15.17 10.82
C VAL A 623 8.01 -15.17 9.41
N PRO A 624 8.02 -16.30 8.69
CA PRO A 624 7.30 -16.42 7.42
C PRO A 624 5.80 -16.12 7.59
N SER A 625 5.24 -15.45 6.60
CA SER A 625 3.85 -14.99 6.55
C SER A 625 2.83 -16.07 6.94
N ILE A 626 1.85 -15.70 7.77
CA ILE A 626 0.70 -16.57 8.08
C ILE A 626 -0.09 -16.92 6.82
N PHE A 627 -0.11 -16.05 5.81
CA PHE A 627 -0.78 -16.32 4.53
C PHE A 627 -0.07 -17.41 3.73
N MET A 628 1.27 -17.33 3.66
CA MET A 628 2.06 -18.37 3.02
C MET A 628 1.91 -19.72 3.74
N LYS A 629 1.97 -19.74 5.08
CA LYS A 629 1.75 -20.95 5.89
C LYS A 629 0.37 -21.54 5.65
N ALA A 630 -0.64 -20.69 5.63
CA ALA A 630 -2.01 -21.11 5.43
C ALA A 630 -2.25 -21.69 4.03
N LEU A 631 -1.70 -21.05 2.98
CA LEU A 631 -1.82 -21.59 1.63
C LEU A 631 -1.04 -22.92 1.50
N LYS A 632 0.14 -23.03 2.11
CA LYS A 632 0.89 -24.29 2.17
C LYS A 632 0.07 -25.41 2.85
N GLN A 633 -0.63 -25.09 3.93
CA GLN A 633 -1.49 -26.04 4.63
C GLN A 633 -2.68 -26.50 3.76
N ILE A 634 -3.23 -25.61 2.92
CA ILE A 634 -4.29 -25.96 1.98
C ILE A 634 -3.77 -26.89 0.89
N VAL A 635 -2.58 -26.58 0.33
CA VAL A 635 -1.99 -27.35 -0.79
C VAL A 635 -1.42 -28.70 -0.32
N SER A 636 -0.82 -28.76 0.86
CA SER A 636 -0.16 -29.94 1.40
C SER A 636 -0.54 -30.18 2.87
N PRO A 637 -1.75 -30.66 3.16
CA PRO A 637 -2.24 -30.84 4.53
C PRO A 637 -1.40 -31.78 5.39
N GLN A 638 -0.61 -32.68 4.76
CA GLN A 638 0.16 -33.72 5.46
C GLN A 638 1.62 -33.32 5.79
N GLU A 639 2.13 -32.24 5.20
CA GLU A 639 3.49 -31.76 5.41
C GLU A 639 3.68 -30.90 6.67
N LEU A 640 2.63 -30.60 7.40
CA LEU A 640 2.81 -30.02 8.72
C LEU A 640 3.46 -31.09 9.61
N PRO A 641 4.58 -30.79 10.26
CA PRO A 641 5.06 -31.66 11.30
C PRO A 641 3.87 -31.87 12.24
N LYS A 642 3.40 -33.12 12.42
CA LYS A 642 2.53 -33.49 13.54
C LYS A 642 3.10 -32.73 14.69
N LYS A 643 2.33 -31.78 15.28
CA LYS A 643 2.75 -30.90 16.40
C LYS A 643 3.73 -31.72 17.20
N ALA A 644 5.03 -31.35 17.16
CA ALA A 644 6.03 -32.01 17.96
C ALA A 644 5.38 -32.14 19.33
N PRO A 645 5.27 -33.33 19.92
CA PRO A 645 4.53 -33.53 21.15
C PRO A 645 4.97 -32.36 22.00
N LYS A 646 4.01 -31.47 22.35
CA LYS A 646 4.29 -30.21 23.04
C LYS A 646 5.33 -30.60 24.05
N SER A 647 6.58 -30.16 23.85
CA SER A 647 7.65 -30.41 24.84
C SER A 647 6.96 -30.04 26.13
N PRO A 648 6.85 -30.98 27.09
CA PRO A 648 5.96 -30.78 28.22
C PRO A 648 6.25 -29.34 28.63
N LYS A 649 5.24 -28.45 28.49
CA LYS A 649 5.35 -27.06 28.90
C LYS A 649 6.02 -27.22 30.22
N LYS A 650 7.31 -26.83 30.38
CA LYS A 650 7.98 -26.86 31.69
C LYS A 650 6.91 -26.38 32.59
N ALA A 651 6.33 -27.29 33.39
CA ALA A 651 5.15 -27.00 34.18
C ALA A 651 5.56 -25.73 34.89
N LEU A 652 4.90 -24.62 34.54
CA LEU A 652 5.18 -23.34 35.18
C LEU A 652 5.09 -23.68 36.65
N LYS A 653 6.21 -23.53 37.37
CA LYS A 653 6.26 -23.89 38.79
C LYS A 653 5.09 -23.20 39.42
N GLN A 654 4.05 -23.95 39.80
CA GLN A 654 2.98 -23.40 40.60
C GLN A 654 3.56 -23.17 41.99
N TYR A 655 3.63 -21.92 42.39
CA TYR A 655 4.08 -21.48 43.69
C TYR A 655 2.88 -21.51 44.64
N ARG A 656 2.33 -22.69 44.96
CA ARG A 656 1.19 -22.83 45.87
C ARG A 656 1.66 -23.35 47.24
N ASN A 657 1.35 -22.60 48.27
CA ASN A 657 1.47 -22.98 49.66
C ASN A 657 0.16 -22.57 50.41
N GLU A 658 0.08 -22.81 51.69
CA GLU A 658 -1.10 -22.49 52.53
C GLU A 658 -1.46 -20.99 52.58
N ARG A 659 -0.52 -20.11 52.23
CA ARG A 659 -0.66 -18.64 52.23
C ARG A 659 -0.94 -18.05 50.84
N THR A 660 -1.04 -18.89 49.83
CA THR A 660 -1.24 -18.44 48.44
C THR A 660 -2.64 -17.86 48.25
N ILE A 661 -2.71 -16.62 47.74
CA ILE A 661 -3.97 -15.99 47.33
C ILE A 661 -4.47 -16.66 46.05
N THR A 662 -5.64 -17.27 46.12
CA THR A 662 -6.23 -18.03 44.98
C THR A 662 -7.52 -17.44 44.47
N THR A 663 -8.11 -16.47 45.16
CA THR A 663 -9.38 -15.84 44.79
C THR A 663 -9.25 -14.34 44.66
N GLU A 664 -9.98 -13.75 43.72
CA GLU A 664 -9.99 -12.32 43.47
C GLU A 664 -10.52 -11.53 44.68
N SER A 665 -11.44 -12.11 45.47
CA SER A 665 -11.99 -11.50 46.68
C SER A 665 -10.98 -11.30 47.82
N ALA A 666 -9.85 -11.96 47.76
CA ALA A 666 -8.77 -11.82 48.74
C ALA A 666 -7.76 -10.71 48.36
N LEU A 667 -7.91 -10.09 47.17
CA LEU A 667 -7.08 -8.99 46.70
C LEU A 667 -7.70 -7.64 47.17
N ILE A 668 -7.34 -7.21 48.36
CA ILE A 668 -7.88 -5.96 48.91
C ILE A 668 -6.89 -4.82 48.62
N VAL A 669 -7.36 -3.72 48.04
CA VAL A 669 -6.55 -2.52 47.80
C VAL A 669 -6.06 -1.95 49.16
N GLY A 670 -4.78 -1.64 49.23
CA GLY A 670 -4.09 -1.18 50.45
C GLY A 670 -3.54 -2.33 51.31
N SER A 671 -3.80 -3.61 50.99
CA SER A 671 -3.20 -4.73 51.73
C SER A 671 -1.77 -5.03 51.28
N LYS A 672 -0.92 -5.45 52.23
CA LYS A 672 0.43 -5.93 51.93
C LYS A 672 0.37 -7.39 51.49
N VAL A 673 1.07 -7.68 50.41
CA VAL A 673 1.19 -9.04 49.84
C VAL A 673 2.66 -9.32 49.52
N LYS A 674 3.02 -10.58 49.50
CA LYS A 674 4.35 -11.02 49.09
C LYS A 674 4.26 -11.64 47.70
N HIS A 675 4.94 -11.02 46.76
CA HIS A 675 5.10 -11.62 45.42
C HIS A 675 6.29 -12.57 45.44
N VAL A 676 6.12 -13.82 45.03
CA VAL A 676 7.11 -14.90 45.14
C VAL A 676 8.48 -14.56 44.51
N ILE A 677 8.50 -13.71 43.48
CA ILE A 677 9.73 -13.32 42.77
C ILE A 677 10.21 -11.94 43.17
N LEU A 678 9.32 -10.99 43.46
CA LEU A 678 9.63 -9.56 43.65
C LEU A 678 9.65 -9.11 45.10
N GLY A 679 9.26 -9.97 46.05
CA GLY A 679 9.22 -9.68 47.47
C GLY A 679 7.95 -8.95 47.90
N GLU A 680 8.04 -8.20 48.97
CA GLU A 680 6.91 -7.50 49.60
C GLU A 680 6.44 -6.32 48.75
N GLY A 681 5.13 -6.16 48.65
CA GLY A 681 4.46 -5.09 47.92
C GLY A 681 3.09 -4.78 48.48
N GLU A 682 2.52 -3.64 48.10
CA GLU A 682 1.19 -3.19 48.48
C GLU A 682 0.29 -3.12 47.26
N ILE A 683 -0.94 -3.60 47.36
CA ILE A 683 -1.93 -3.56 46.31
C ILE A 683 -2.46 -2.15 46.13
N LEU A 684 -2.19 -1.53 44.98
CA LEU A 684 -2.65 -0.18 44.68
C LEU A 684 -4.00 -0.16 43.97
N ALA A 685 -4.22 -1.10 43.05
CA ALA A 685 -5.45 -1.22 42.29
C ALA A 685 -5.69 -2.67 41.84
N VAL A 686 -6.96 -3.06 41.78
CA VAL A 686 -7.41 -4.37 41.25
C VAL A 686 -8.53 -4.12 40.27
N THR A 687 -8.40 -4.69 39.07
CA THR A 687 -9.45 -4.73 38.03
C THR A 687 -9.75 -6.19 37.67
N SER A 688 -10.80 -6.44 36.93
CA SER A 688 -11.13 -7.80 36.44
C SER A 688 -10.01 -8.46 35.60
N SER A 689 -9.09 -7.69 35.06
CA SER A 689 -8.00 -8.19 34.20
C SER A 689 -6.61 -7.96 34.76
N THR A 690 -6.39 -6.93 35.60
CA THR A 690 -5.06 -6.52 36.08
C THR A 690 -5.03 -6.15 37.56
N ILE A 691 -3.90 -6.43 38.20
CA ILE A 691 -3.56 -5.97 39.55
C ILE A 691 -2.31 -5.10 39.51
N GLU A 692 -2.34 -3.97 40.20
CA GLU A 692 -1.22 -3.05 40.31
C GLU A 692 -0.63 -3.12 41.72
N LEU A 693 0.69 -3.36 41.78
CA LEU A 693 1.42 -3.56 43.05
C LEU A 693 2.58 -2.57 43.15
N SER A 694 2.73 -1.96 44.33
CA SER A 694 3.87 -1.12 44.68
C SER A 694 4.92 -1.94 45.40
N PHE A 695 6.13 -2.01 44.84
CA PHE A 695 7.31 -2.64 45.44
C PHE A 695 8.40 -1.60 45.77
N ALA A 696 9.40 -1.96 46.53
CA ALA A 696 10.58 -1.13 46.72
C ALA A 696 11.30 -0.78 45.38
N SER A 697 11.12 -1.60 44.36
CA SER A 697 11.67 -1.40 43.00
C SER A 697 10.76 -0.56 42.08
N GLY A 698 9.62 -0.04 42.57
CA GLY A 698 8.63 0.73 41.79
C GLY A 698 7.32 -0.02 41.58
N ILE A 699 6.34 0.69 40.96
CA ILE A 699 5.01 0.17 40.69
C ILE A 699 5.07 -0.79 39.49
N LYS A 700 4.39 -1.94 39.59
CA LYS A 700 4.28 -2.94 38.51
C LYS A 700 2.86 -3.45 38.39
N GLN A 701 2.46 -3.72 37.15
CA GLN A 701 1.14 -4.24 36.79
C GLN A 701 1.24 -5.69 36.30
N PHE A 702 0.31 -6.54 36.75
CA PHE A 702 0.25 -7.97 36.42
C PHE A 702 -1.16 -8.37 35.98
N LEU A 703 -1.28 -9.46 35.23
CA LEU A 703 -2.58 -10.05 34.91
C LEU A 703 -3.13 -10.76 36.17
N THR A 704 -4.33 -10.37 36.62
CA THR A 704 -4.97 -10.90 37.83
C THR A 704 -5.09 -12.42 37.76
N ASP A 705 -5.64 -12.96 36.67
CA ASP A 705 -5.77 -14.40 36.46
C ASP A 705 -4.45 -15.17 36.54
N THR A 706 -3.38 -14.60 35.97
CA THR A 706 -2.06 -15.24 36.00
C THR A 706 -1.50 -15.29 37.42
N CYS A 707 -1.63 -14.22 38.20
CA CYS A 707 -1.17 -14.19 39.59
C CYS A 707 -1.89 -15.20 40.45
N LEU A 708 -3.20 -15.33 40.32
CA LEU A 708 -4.03 -16.25 41.09
C LEU A 708 -3.80 -17.72 40.68
N GLN A 709 -3.77 -18.00 39.36
CA GLN A 709 -3.60 -19.36 38.84
C GLN A 709 -2.21 -19.94 39.10
N GLN A 710 -1.17 -19.11 39.02
CA GLN A 710 0.23 -19.52 39.21
C GLN A 710 0.69 -19.43 40.67
N GLY A 711 -0.10 -18.78 41.54
CA GLY A 711 0.23 -18.60 42.96
C GLY A 711 1.37 -17.62 43.21
N TYR A 712 1.41 -16.52 42.46
CA TYR A 712 2.48 -15.54 42.61
C TYR A 712 2.33 -14.63 43.84
N LEU A 713 1.15 -14.58 44.46
CA LEU A 713 0.86 -13.71 45.59
C LEU A 713 0.52 -14.53 46.85
N GLU A 714 1.13 -14.16 47.95
CA GLU A 714 0.93 -14.74 49.26
C GLU A 714 0.40 -13.65 50.23
N THR A 715 -0.46 -14.04 51.18
CA THR A 715 -0.85 -13.17 52.31
C THR A 715 0.32 -12.99 53.25
N MET A 716 0.49 -11.77 53.78
CA MET A 716 1.40 -11.48 54.88
C MET A 716 0.60 -11.56 56.17
N GLU A 717 1.10 -12.29 57.20
CA GLU A 717 0.56 -12.20 58.55
C GLU A 717 1.04 -10.87 59.13
N ASP A 718 0.14 -10.18 59.85
CA ASP A 718 0.46 -9.01 60.70
C ASP A 718 1.41 -9.37 61.85
#